data_6eaa6a68872eef86b71e46dd46732d55
#
_entry.id   6eaa6a68872eef86b71e46dd46732d55
#
_cell.length_a   1.000
_cell.length_b   1.000
_cell.length_c   1.000
_cell.angle_alpha   90.00
_cell.angle_beta   90.00
_cell.angle_gamma   90.00
#
_symmetry.space_group_name_H-M   'P 1'
#
loop_
_entity.id
_entity.type
_entity.pdbx_description
1 polymer ?
#
loop_
_entity_poly.entity_id
_entity_poly.type
_entity_poly.pdbx_seq_one_letter_code
_entity_poly.pdbx_strand_id
1 'polypeptide(L)'
;VVAEAAPTRLNPSVKWSVLIFQHMRRIEKYDCLPDMNSQYCSKHIAPHWLMRFFGAESATFQLAGKGLQVVTKNDDRYLILAESLANDGTFQEGTLFARLVLQTNTGPKTFSGLRKKDAQALFWWLREHWLRQLAPEVAKTAEDIRALLTQGYPRQSRLEVARAMAQQALARFVRVPEPEWCADVRDVPFKWVAVVAGWQDDDLEKLRQSYVTCQLQRYADFFTAVESQPLTERQREACVVDEDNNLVLAGAGTGKTSVMVGRAGYLIESGQAHASEILMLAFANKAAAEMQKRIDRRLGKCGITASTFHKLGKEIIARVEGQQPSLTPLAEDDKALALQVNQWFEEHLKTPAYQQLIIKYFQHHLYPAANPFDFESEGQYFDYILANDIRTLKGEAVKSLGECLVANYLFKQGIEYKYEPAYEHRTASPLYRQYQPDFYLPEHGIYVEYYGVDREGNTAPYVDREKYHQSMAWKRQLHAEKGTRLIELYHYELQEGGLFDAIDAQLAALNVEYQPLPPEAVLATLREFGAIRGFSTLLADLLKRYRANCYEKGQVEAAIANASNPEQVDAALSLLQPILNDYQALLDREGQIDFDDMIGKAVQYVREGRFRSPWRYILVDEFQDISEARARLVQYLRDAAKDCSLFCVGDDWQAIYRFTGSDLSFTTAFREKFGSTKITALDLTFRFNSGISDVATRFVLQNPVQVNKPLNTLDKVKHPTVSLLREDNRPRQNSDGPSRLEKVISRIADIAEPGSSVYLLGRYGFNLPDRRELQRLAVRYPSITLECHTVHASKGKEADYVVVLGLETGKFGFPTGKTTHPLLEALLPPLEGYPHAEERRLLYVALTRARCRVYLIADMAVASDFVVELLKGQYEIDLNEFSTSLSQHLLHMLKCMKCETGTMVPRQSQFGLFFGCNKFPLCAHKERGCERCESQMRRAGRFKICINPDCFNWVPVCPQCGAEMVQRNGRHGEFWGCKNYRHEGECCRHTENEIIFDQNLLILESA
;
A
#
# COMPACT_ATOMS: atom_id res chain seq x y z
N VAL A 1 -36.27 44.11 -40.58
CA VAL A 1 -37.61 44.21 -40.03
C VAL A 1 -37.85 42.95 -39.19
N VAL A 2 -38.34 43.13 -37.99
CA VAL A 2 -38.58 42.16 -36.90
C VAL A 2 -37.33 41.83 -36.08
N ALA A 3 -37.17 42.57 -35.00
CA ALA A 3 -36.30 42.27 -33.87
C ALA A 3 -37.00 41.18 -33.03
N GLU A 4 -36.43 39.99 -33.00
CA GLU A 4 -36.75 38.99 -31.96
C GLU A 4 -35.95 39.29 -30.70
N ALA A 5 -36.66 39.54 -29.61
CA ALA A 5 -36.13 39.81 -28.29
C ALA A 5 -35.39 38.59 -27.76
N ALA A 6 -34.10 38.75 -27.42
CA ALA A 6 -33.31 37.76 -26.71
C ALA A 6 -33.96 37.44 -25.36
N PRO A 7 -34.04 36.16 -24.95
CA PRO A 7 -34.56 35.79 -23.63
C PRO A 7 -33.63 36.30 -22.55
N THR A 8 -34.17 37.12 -21.66
CA THR A 8 -33.51 37.58 -20.43
C THR A 8 -32.92 36.42 -19.67
N ARG A 9 -31.59 36.41 -19.52
CA ARG A 9 -30.85 35.47 -18.71
C ARG A 9 -31.30 35.60 -17.24
N LEU A 10 -32.19 34.73 -16.80
CA LEU A 10 -32.56 34.59 -15.38
C LEU A 10 -31.32 34.13 -14.61
N ASN A 11 -31.06 34.81 -13.49
CA ASN A 11 -29.97 34.51 -12.58
C ASN A 11 -29.95 33.01 -12.19
N PRO A 12 -28.80 32.31 -12.25
CA PRO A 12 -28.72 30.87 -12.04
C PRO A 12 -29.22 30.38 -10.66
N SER A 13 -29.08 31.20 -9.62
CA SER A 13 -29.68 30.95 -8.30
C SER A 13 -31.21 30.83 -8.38
N VAL A 14 -31.87 31.54 -9.33
CA VAL A 14 -33.32 31.50 -9.54
C VAL A 14 -33.74 30.21 -10.25
N LYS A 15 -32.94 29.68 -11.23
CA LYS A 15 -33.23 28.40 -11.88
C LYS A 15 -33.08 27.20 -10.93
N TRP A 16 -32.10 27.24 -10.01
CA TRP A 16 -31.93 26.24 -8.97
C TRP A 16 -33.06 26.27 -7.95
N SER A 17 -33.41 27.45 -7.48
CA SER A 17 -34.60 27.61 -6.62
C SER A 17 -35.86 27.07 -7.33
N VAL A 18 -35.98 27.22 -8.64
CA VAL A 18 -37.12 26.70 -9.42
C VAL A 18 -37.07 25.17 -9.55
N LEU A 19 -35.90 24.55 -9.67
CA LEU A 19 -35.75 23.09 -9.72
C LEU A 19 -36.03 22.43 -8.36
N ILE A 20 -35.55 23.03 -7.28
CA ILE A 20 -35.95 22.67 -5.91
C ILE A 20 -37.48 22.85 -5.78
N PHE A 21 -38.06 23.94 -6.29
CA PHE A 21 -39.50 24.19 -6.29
C PHE A 21 -40.29 23.21 -7.19
N GLN A 22 -39.78 22.77 -8.33
CA GLN A 22 -40.46 21.80 -9.21
C GLN A 22 -40.51 20.39 -8.60
N HIS A 23 -39.51 19.98 -7.81
CA HIS A 23 -39.58 18.75 -7.03
C HIS A 23 -40.62 18.85 -5.90
N MET A 24 -40.82 20.08 -5.39
CA MET A 24 -41.83 20.40 -4.36
C MET A 24 -43.28 20.35 -4.85
N ARG A 25 -43.56 20.70 -6.13
CA ARG A 25 -44.92 20.73 -6.68
C ARG A 25 -45.58 19.36 -6.84
N ARG A 26 -44.89 18.26 -6.67
CA ARG A 26 -45.45 16.90 -6.75
C ARG A 26 -46.16 16.46 -5.45
N ILE A 27 -46.15 17.25 -4.39
CA ILE A 27 -46.73 16.87 -3.06
C ILE A 27 -48.09 17.57 -2.84
N GLU A 28 -48.55 18.40 -3.73
CA GLU A 28 -49.86 19.11 -3.60
C GLU A 28 -51.01 18.25 -4.11
N LYS A 29 -51.63 17.51 -3.21
CA LYS A 29 -53.05 17.13 -3.30
C LYS A 29 -53.51 16.64 -1.94
N TYR A 30 -54.08 17.52 -1.10
CA TYR A 30 -55.01 17.15 -0.06
C TYR A 30 -56.03 18.28 0.19
N ASP A 31 -57.25 17.90 0.38
CA ASP A 31 -58.44 18.71 0.43
C ASP A 31 -58.54 19.72 1.58
N CYS A 32 -59.21 20.84 1.30
CA CYS A 32 -59.45 21.99 2.17
C CYS A 32 -60.33 21.64 3.38
N LEU A 33 -60.00 22.14 4.58
CA LEU A 33 -60.84 22.21 5.75
C LEU A 33 -61.45 23.62 5.88
N PRO A 34 -62.66 23.75 6.50
CA PRO A 34 -63.44 24.98 6.44
C PRO A 34 -62.92 26.10 7.35
N ASP A 35 -63.16 27.32 6.90
CA ASP A 35 -62.81 28.60 7.50
C ASP A 35 -63.37 28.76 8.93
N MET A 36 -62.56 28.74 9.98
CA MET A 36 -62.93 28.99 11.36
C MET A 36 -62.37 30.31 11.86
N ASN A 37 -62.77 31.41 11.25
CA ASN A 37 -62.39 32.73 11.72
C ASN A 37 -63.51 33.44 12.44
N SER A 38 -63.22 34.03 13.61
CA SER A 38 -63.87 35.19 14.28
C SER A 38 -64.86 34.97 15.38
N GLN A 39 -65.24 33.79 15.81
CA GLN A 39 -66.30 33.67 16.88
C GLN A 39 -65.84 33.43 18.33
N TYR A 40 -64.59 33.35 18.68
CA TYR A 40 -64.08 32.89 19.95
C TYR A 40 -63.33 33.90 20.84
N CYS A 41 -63.30 35.16 20.45
CA CYS A 41 -62.73 36.20 21.30
C CYS A 41 -63.64 36.47 22.51
N SER A 42 -63.38 35.85 23.65
CA SER A 42 -63.89 36.10 24.97
C SER A 42 -64.79 35.01 25.64
N LYS A 43 -64.64 33.75 25.34
CA LYS A 43 -65.41 32.71 26.06
C LYS A 43 -64.63 32.20 27.28
N HIS A 44 -65.27 32.17 28.44
CA HIS A 44 -64.86 31.39 29.60
C HIS A 44 -65.12 29.91 29.37
N ILE A 45 -64.05 29.12 29.33
CA ILE A 45 -64.13 27.67 29.22
C ILE A 45 -63.89 27.06 30.62
N ALA A 46 -64.77 26.22 31.05
CA ALA A 46 -64.65 25.54 32.33
C ALA A 46 -64.92 24.05 32.19
N PRO A 47 -64.31 23.19 33.03
CA PRO A 47 -64.66 21.78 33.07
C PRO A 47 -66.12 21.51 33.31
N HIS A 48 -66.67 20.48 32.68
CA HIS A 48 -68.00 20.07 32.80
C HIS A 48 -68.34 19.76 34.30
N TRP A 49 -69.50 20.17 34.77
CA TRP A 49 -69.87 20.06 36.17
C TRP A 49 -69.75 18.62 36.71
N LEU A 50 -70.03 17.60 35.90
CA LEU A 50 -69.89 16.19 36.24
C LEU A 50 -68.41 15.80 36.56
N MET A 51 -67.48 16.37 35.90
CA MET A 51 -66.06 16.08 36.11
C MET A 51 -65.46 16.78 37.32
N ARG A 52 -66.11 17.88 37.77
CA ARG A 52 -65.74 18.50 39.02
C ARG A 52 -66.08 17.60 40.22
N PHE A 53 -67.08 16.70 40.09
CA PHE A 53 -67.42 15.68 41.05
C PHE A 53 -66.38 14.55 41.17
N PHE A 54 -65.59 14.31 40.11
CA PHE A 54 -64.57 13.28 40.08
C PHE A 54 -63.18 13.86 40.28
N GLY A 55 -63.02 15.01 40.90
CA GLY A 55 -61.72 15.57 41.28
C GLY A 55 -60.91 16.26 40.13
N ALA A 56 -61.57 16.57 39.01
CA ALA A 56 -60.99 17.42 38.04
C ALA A 56 -60.72 18.81 38.58
N GLU A 57 -59.49 19.34 38.52
CA GLU A 57 -59.17 20.70 38.94
C GLU A 57 -60.11 21.68 38.27
N SER A 58 -60.89 22.48 39.07
CA SER A 58 -61.79 23.48 38.54
C SER A 58 -60.97 24.72 38.12
N ALA A 59 -60.46 24.69 36.92
CA ALA A 59 -59.87 25.87 36.34
C ALA A 59 -60.79 26.43 35.25
N THR A 60 -60.89 27.74 35.19
CA THR A 60 -61.56 28.47 34.12
C THR A 60 -60.49 29.09 33.20
N PHE A 61 -60.73 29.06 31.90
CA PHE A 61 -59.78 29.54 30.88
C PHE A 61 -60.40 30.77 30.23
N GLN A 62 -59.61 31.82 30.13
CA GLN A 62 -59.91 33.02 29.35
C GLN A 62 -58.77 33.32 28.42
N LEU A 63 -59.07 33.55 27.17
CA LEU A 63 -58.10 34.01 26.19
C LEU A 63 -57.77 35.48 26.49
N ALA A 64 -56.55 35.79 26.79
CA ALA A 64 -56.02 37.11 27.09
C ALA A 64 -54.81 37.45 26.22
N GLY A 65 -55.05 38.21 25.17
CA GLY A 65 -54.02 38.73 24.33
C GLY A 65 -53.12 37.64 23.73
N LYS A 66 -51.87 37.53 24.18
CA LYS A 66 -50.88 36.58 23.69
C LYS A 66 -50.79 35.26 24.47
N GLY A 67 -51.74 35.01 25.39
CA GLY A 67 -51.66 33.83 26.25
C GLY A 67 -53.02 33.36 26.77
N LEU A 68 -52.96 32.28 27.51
CA LEU A 68 -54.08 31.65 28.16
C LEU A 68 -54.07 32.03 29.66
N GLN A 69 -55.04 32.85 30.12
CA GLN A 69 -55.23 33.10 31.52
C GLN A 69 -55.97 31.91 32.13
N VAL A 70 -55.39 31.31 33.13
CA VAL A 70 -55.91 30.19 33.87
C VAL A 70 -56.28 30.70 35.29
N VAL A 71 -57.53 30.54 35.72
CA VAL A 71 -57.99 30.87 37.07
C VAL A 71 -58.35 29.56 37.77
N THR A 72 -57.66 29.22 38.83
CA THR A 72 -57.92 28.01 39.63
C THR A 72 -59.06 28.22 40.68
N LYS A 73 -59.48 27.15 41.34
CA LYS A 73 -60.52 27.19 42.37
C LYS A 73 -60.15 28.06 43.56
N ASN A 74 -58.83 28.24 43.79
CA ASN A 74 -58.34 29.07 44.91
C ASN A 74 -58.11 30.54 44.50
N ASP A 75 -58.72 30.97 43.40
CA ASP A 75 -58.54 32.30 42.78
C ASP A 75 -57.11 32.66 42.39
N ASP A 76 -56.21 31.65 42.32
CA ASP A 76 -54.86 31.83 41.77
C ASP A 76 -54.97 32.05 40.26
N ARG A 77 -54.51 33.23 39.83
CA ARG A 77 -54.53 33.63 38.44
C ARG A 77 -53.07 33.51 37.84
N TYR A 78 -52.93 32.71 36.88
CA TYR A 78 -51.65 32.66 36.14
C TYR A 78 -51.88 32.69 34.63
N LEU A 79 -50.98 33.27 33.93
CA LEU A 79 -50.99 33.40 32.47
C LEU A 79 -50.02 32.41 31.87
N ILE A 80 -50.48 31.51 30.99
CA ILE A 80 -49.66 30.70 30.16
C ILE A 80 -49.51 31.48 28.86
N LEU A 81 -48.34 32.09 28.67
CA LEU A 81 -47.99 32.75 27.42
C LEU A 81 -47.69 31.69 26.37
N ALA A 82 -48.02 31.94 25.12
CA ALA A 82 -47.64 31.09 24.01
C ALA A 82 -46.11 30.92 23.92
N GLU A 83 -45.36 31.94 24.34
CA GLU A 83 -43.90 31.95 24.46
C GLU A 83 -43.34 30.96 25.48
N SER A 84 -44.15 30.59 26.49
CA SER A 84 -43.75 29.64 27.54
C SER A 84 -44.01 28.19 27.20
N LEU A 85 -44.61 27.89 26.07
CA LEU A 85 -44.82 26.52 25.60
C LEU A 85 -43.55 25.90 25.06
N ALA A 86 -43.21 24.73 25.56
CA ALA A 86 -42.06 23.98 25.11
C ALA A 86 -42.31 23.25 23.76
N ASN A 87 -43.62 22.95 23.50
CA ASN A 87 -44.06 22.38 22.23
C ASN A 87 -45.53 22.74 21.97
N ASP A 88 -46.11 22.32 20.85
CA ASP A 88 -47.48 22.63 20.43
C ASP A 88 -48.58 21.92 21.25
N GLY A 89 -48.21 21.20 22.35
CA GLY A 89 -49.14 20.48 23.23
C GLY A 89 -49.75 19.22 22.60
N THR A 90 -50.53 18.51 23.39
CA THR A 90 -51.29 17.36 22.90
C THR A 90 -52.74 17.41 23.33
N PHE A 91 -53.63 17.04 22.41
CA PHE A 91 -55.05 16.95 22.63
C PHE A 91 -55.46 15.48 22.57
N GLN A 92 -56.09 14.98 23.63
CA GLN A 92 -56.59 13.61 23.74
C GLN A 92 -58.12 13.61 23.90
N GLU A 93 -58.80 12.96 22.98
CA GLU A 93 -60.23 12.76 23.05
C GLU A 93 -60.54 11.50 23.85
N GLY A 94 -61.31 11.66 24.92
CA GLY A 94 -61.99 10.56 25.58
C GLY A 94 -63.41 10.35 25.03
N THR A 95 -64.16 9.38 25.56
CA THR A 95 -65.51 9.07 25.10
C THR A 95 -66.51 10.26 25.30
N LEU A 96 -66.47 10.95 26.43
CA LEU A 96 -67.32 12.06 26.73
C LEU A 96 -66.67 13.43 26.87
N PHE A 97 -65.38 13.42 27.33
CA PHE A 97 -64.60 14.61 27.58
C PHE A 97 -63.23 14.52 26.97
N ALA A 98 -62.55 15.65 26.82
CA ALA A 98 -61.21 15.75 26.31
C ALA A 98 -60.20 16.14 27.40
N ARG A 99 -58.93 15.81 27.15
CA ARG A 99 -57.77 16.19 27.94
C ARG A 99 -56.84 17.01 27.09
N LEU A 100 -56.42 18.16 27.60
CA LEU A 100 -55.41 19.02 27.00
C LEU A 100 -54.12 18.94 27.85
N VAL A 101 -53.00 18.63 27.25
CA VAL A 101 -51.69 18.62 27.89
C VAL A 101 -50.82 19.67 27.20
N LEU A 102 -50.40 20.68 27.96
CA LEU A 102 -49.50 21.72 27.51
C LEU A 102 -48.14 21.49 28.15
N GLN A 103 -47.08 21.35 27.31
CA GLN A 103 -45.71 21.30 27.79
C GLN A 103 -45.21 22.74 27.92
N THR A 104 -44.96 23.20 29.14
CA THR A 104 -44.40 24.53 29.37
C THR A 104 -42.95 24.42 29.81
N ASN A 105 -42.19 25.51 29.73
CA ASN A 105 -40.82 25.60 30.21
C ASN A 105 -40.67 25.27 31.71
N THR A 106 -41.76 25.30 32.45
CA THR A 106 -41.84 24.94 33.89
C THR A 106 -42.39 23.54 34.14
N GLY A 107 -42.63 22.77 33.09
CA GLY A 107 -43.14 21.40 33.13
C GLY A 107 -44.52 21.23 32.50
N PRO A 108 -45.04 19.98 32.45
CA PRO A 108 -46.32 19.70 31.83
C PRO A 108 -47.48 20.23 32.66
N LYS A 109 -48.44 20.93 32.01
CA LYS A 109 -49.71 21.36 32.58
C LYS A 109 -50.83 20.55 31.93
N THR A 110 -51.57 19.80 32.70
CA THR A 110 -52.64 18.91 32.24
C THR A 110 -54.01 19.43 32.66
N PHE A 111 -54.91 19.57 31.71
CA PHE A 111 -56.28 19.98 31.92
C PHE A 111 -57.23 18.88 31.44
N SER A 112 -57.98 18.29 32.32
CA SER A 112 -58.91 17.17 32.07
C SER A 112 -60.37 17.60 32.26
N GLY A 113 -61.31 16.85 31.67
CA GLY A 113 -62.75 17.09 31.84
C GLY A 113 -63.34 18.24 31.04
N LEU A 114 -62.64 18.71 30.02
CA LEU A 114 -63.12 19.75 29.09
C LEU A 114 -64.16 19.16 28.11
N ARG A 115 -65.13 19.94 27.66
CA ARG A 115 -65.95 19.54 26.50
C ARG A 115 -65.08 19.44 25.27
N LYS A 116 -65.33 18.42 24.50
CA LYS A 116 -64.49 18.17 23.29
C LYS A 116 -64.39 19.41 22.40
N LYS A 117 -65.48 20.06 22.06
CA LYS A 117 -65.49 21.26 21.23
C LYS A 117 -64.68 22.42 21.84
N ASP A 118 -64.79 22.62 23.14
CA ASP A 118 -64.09 23.72 23.83
C ASP A 118 -62.59 23.43 23.94
N ALA A 119 -62.22 22.21 24.30
CA ALA A 119 -60.87 21.78 24.38
C ALA A 119 -60.12 21.83 22.96
N GLN A 120 -60.81 21.43 21.94
CA GLN A 120 -60.39 21.52 20.58
C GLN A 120 -60.14 22.96 20.13
N ALA A 121 -61.13 23.85 20.40
CA ALA A 121 -61.01 25.28 20.06
C ALA A 121 -59.84 25.94 20.80
N LEU A 122 -59.63 25.61 22.09
CA LEU A 122 -58.54 26.12 22.90
C LEU A 122 -57.19 25.62 22.39
N PHE A 123 -57.10 24.33 22.04
CA PHE A 123 -55.88 23.73 21.45
C PHE A 123 -55.48 24.42 20.14
N TRP A 124 -56.45 24.59 19.21
CA TRP A 124 -56.19 25.25 17.94
C TRP A 124 -55.82 26.72 18.10
N TRP A 125 -56.46 27.46 18.99
CA TRP A 125 -56.13 28.85 19.28
C TRP A 125 -54.71 28.99 19.85
N LEU A 126 -54.34 28.18 20.83
CA LEU A 126 -52.96 28.16 21.37
C LEU A 126 -51.94 27.79 20.31
N ARG A 127 -52.24 26.78 19.53
CA ARG A 127 -51.37 26.32 18.42
C ARG A 127 -51.21 27.39 17.35
N GLU A 128 -52.25 28.11 17.00
CA GLU A 128 -52.19 29.21 16.04
C GLU A 128 -51.30 30.34 16.55
N HIS A 129 -51.48 30.79 17.80
CA HIS A 129 -50.67 31.83 18.39
C HIS A 129 -49.20 31.43 18.55
N TRP A 130 -48.96 30.20 18.95
CA TRP A 130 -47.62 29.63 19.06
C TRP A 130 -46.97 29.51 17.70
N LEU A 131 -47.72 29.08 16.66
CA LEU A 131 -47.25 29.01 15.29
C LEU A 131 -46.83 30.38 14.75
N ARG A 132 -47.66 31.42 14.99
CA ARG A 132 -47.33 32.79 14.58
C ARG A 132 -46.05 33.29 15.22
N GLN A 133 -45.71 32.90 16.42
CA GLN A 133 -44.48 33.29 17.09
C GLN A 133 -43.24 32.59 16.52
N LEU A 134 -43.36 31.30 16.20
CA LEU A 134 -42.24 30.52 15.66
C LEU A 134 -42.05 30.63 14.14
N ALA A 135 -43.10 31.06 13.43
CA ALA A 135 -43.05 31.20 11.97
C ALA A 135 -41.88 32.05 11.45
N PRO A 136 -41.52 33.20 12.05
CA PRO A 136 -40.36 33.97 11.60
C PRO A 136 -39.03 33.22 11.77
N GLU A 137 -38.86 32.45 12.84
CA GLU A 137 -37.67 31.62 13.10
C GLU A 137 -37.56 30.51 12.05
N VAL A 138 -38.68 29.82 11.76
CA VAL A 138 -38.70 28.76 10.74
C VAL A 138 -38.49 29.33 9.34
N ALA A 139 -39.08 30.49 9.04
CA ALA A 139 -38.86 31.17 7.77
C ALA A 139 -37.39 31.56 7.56
N LYS A 140 -36.76 32.13 8.60
CA LYS A 140 -35.30 32.44 8.56
C LYS A 140 -34.49 31.18 8.41
N THR A 141 -34.77 30.14 9.17
CA THR A 141 -34.05 28.85 9.04
C THR A 141 -34.20 28.28 7.63
N ALA A 142 -35.37 28.40 7.01
CA ALA A 142 -35.58 27.96 5.64
C ALA A 142 -34.75 28.77 4.62
N GLU A 143 -34.62 30.08 4.84
CA GLU A 143 -33.73 30.93 4.03
C GLU A 143 -32.27 30.54 4.23
N ASP A 144 -31.81 30.34 5.45
CA ASP A 144 -30.44 29.93 5.76
C ASP A 144 -30.12 28.57 5.15
N ILE A 145 -31.01 27.59 5.25
CA ILE A 145 -30.88 26.29 4.60
C ILE A 145 -30.83 26.43 3.07
N ARG A 146 -31.71 27.28 2.51
CA ARG A 146 -31.71 27.52 1.06
C ARG A 146 -30.42 28.16 0.61
N ALA A 147 -29.92 29.16 1.33
CA ALA A 147 -28.64 29.81 1.07
C ALA A 147 -27.49 28.79 1.11
N LEU A 148 -27.45 27.93 2.12
CA LEU A 148 -26.42 26.87 2.27
C LEU A 148 -26.44 25.89 1.09
N LEU A 149 -27.59 25.44 0.65
CA LEU A 149 -27.76 24.47 -0.42
C LEU A 149 -27.55 25.06 -1.84
N THR A 150 -27.68 26.38 -2.02
CA THR A 150 -27.48 27.05 -3.31
C THR A 150 -26.06 27.58 -3.50
N GLN A 151 -25.19 27.50 -2.52
CA GLN A 151 -23.81 27.99 -2.61
C GLN A 151 -22.90 27.17 -3.55
N GLY A 152 -23.35 26.04 -4.07
CA GLY A 152 -22.59 25.20 -4.97
C GLY A 152 -23.10 23.77 -4.98
N TYR A 153 -22.17 22.80 -5.13
CA TYR A 153 -22.49 21.39 -5.04
C TYR A 153 -23.01 21.04 -3.62
N PRO A 154 -24.07 20.23 -3.48
CA PRO A 154 -24.61 19.84 -2.17
C PRO A 154 -23.71 18.82 -1.49
N ARG A 155 -22.66 19.30 -0.82
CA ARG A 155 -21.71 18.49 -0.03
C ARG A 155 -22.39 17.85 1.15
N GLN A 156 -21.87 16.71 1.59
CA GLN A 156 -22.42 15.98 2.74
C GLN A 156 -22.43 16.82 4.02
N SER A 157 -21.32 17.52 4.30
CA SER A 157 -21.23 18.41 5.45
C SER A 157 -22.31 19.51 5.46
N ARG A 158 -22.59 20.11 4.33
CA ARG A 158 -23.64 21.14 4.17
C ARG A 158 -25.03 20.54 4.36
N LEU A 159 -25.26 19.32 3.86
CA LEU A 159 -26.53 18.63 4.00
C LEU A 159 -26.79 18.21 5.46
N GLU A 160 -25.78 17.78 6.19
CA GLU A 160 -25.87 17.46 7.62
C GLU A 160 -26.22 18.70 8.44
N VAL A 161 -25.56 19.82 8.17
CA VAL A 161 -25.89 21.11 8.79
C VAL A 161 -27.32 21.53 8.46
N ALA A 162 -27.74 21.46 7.19
CA ALA A 162 -29.09 21.78 6.77
C ALA A 162 -30.15 20.89 7.47
N ARG A 163 -29.88 19.58 7.57
CA ARG A 163 -30.72 18.62 8.26
C ARG A 163 -30.81 18.93 9.76
N ALA A 164 -29.68 19.20 10.41
CA ALA A 164 -29.65 19.58 11.83
C ALA A 164 -30.42 20.89 12.11
N MET A 165 -30.25 21.90 11.27
CA MET A 165 -31.00 23.16 11.34
C MET A 165 -32.50 22.91 11.20
N ALA A 166 -32.88 22.09 10.20
CA ALA A 166 -34.30 21.77 9.99
C ALA A 166 -34.89 20.97 11.16
N GLN A 167 -34.18 19.99 11.70
CA GLN A 167 -34.59 19.22 12.87
C GLN A 167 -34.72 20.11 14.13
N GLN A 168 -33.75 21.00 14.35
CA GLN A 168 -33.78 21.94 15.47
C GLN A 168 -34.96 22.90 15.36
N ALA A 169 -35.24 23.47 14.19
CA ALA A 169 -36.37 24.35 13.97
C ALA A 169 -37.72 23.67 14.20
N LEU A 170 -37.78 22.35 13.93
CA LEU A 170 -38.99 21.56 14.07
C LEU A 170 -39.08 20.81 15.42
N ALA A 171 -38.04 20.82 16.24
CA ALA A 171 -37.98 20.03 17.48
C ALA A 171 -39.08 20.37 18.50
N ARG A 172 -39.61 21.59 18.41
CA ARG A 172 -40.71 22.09 19.27
C ARG A 172 -42.10 21.66 18.81
N PHE A 173 -42.23 21.13 17.58
CA PHE A 173 -43.52 20.74 17.02
C PHE A 173 -43.74 19.24 17.21
N VAL A 174 -44.86 18.84 17.80
CA VAL A 174 -45.26 17.42 17.88
C VAL A 174 -45.67 16.88 16.50
N ARG A 175 -46.24 17.73 15.68
CA ARG A 175 -46.59 17.46 14.28
C ARG A 175 -46.19 18.64 13.42
N VAL A 176 -45.73 18.38 12.19
CA VAL A 176 -45.43 19.44 11.25
C VAL A 176 -46.68 20.31 11.04
N PRO A 177 -46.59 21.63 11.26
CA PRO A 177 -47.71 22.53 11.06
C PRO A 177 -48.22 22.56 9.62
N GLU A 178 -49.51 22.67 9.45
CA GLU A 178 -50.16 22.91 8.17
C GLU A 178 -50.47 24.41 8.05
N PRO A 179 -49.73 25.14 7.21
CA PRO A 179 -49.81 26.60 7.16
C PRO A 179 -51.17 27.09 6.65
N GLU A 180 -51.94 26.22 6.00
CA GLU A 180 -53.31 26.54 5.58
C GLU A 180 -54.27 26.91 6.72
N TRP A 181 -53.92 26.56 7.95
CA TRP A 181 -54.72 26.88 9.14
C TRP A 181 -54.59 28.33 9.63
N CYS A 182 -53.52 29.04 9.18
CA CYS A 182 -53.25 30.39 9.60
C CYS A 182 -52.80 31.22 8.41
N ALA A 183 -53.65 32.18 8.01
CA ALA A 183 -53.39 33.01 6.84
C ALA A 183 -52.07 33.77 6.93
N ASP A 184 -51.69 34.22 8.15
CA ASP A 184 -50.47 35.02 8.37
C ASP A 184 -49.15 34.22 8.24
N VAL A 185 -49.23 32.91 8.27
CA VAL A 185 -48.06 32.02 8.19
C VAL A 185 -48.10 31.09 6.95
N ARG A 186 -49.07 31.33 6.04
CA ARG A 186 -49.27 30.49 4.85
C ARG A 186 -48.04 30.36 3.98
N ASP A 187 -47.24 31.39 3.90
CA ASP A 187 -46.01 31.44 3.06
C ASP A 187 -44.77 30.86 3.78
N VAL A 188 -44.87 30.44 5.05
CA VAL A 188 -43.76 29.85 5.80
C VAL A 188 -43.60 28.38 5.38
N PRO A 189 -42.42 27.97 4.95
CA PRO A 189 -42.20 26.66 4.29
C PRO A 189 -42.02 25.51 5.31
N PHE A 190 -42.93 25.34 6.26
CA PHE A 190 -42.87 24.26 7.26
C PHE A 190 -42.77 22.87 6.64
N LYS A 191 -43.57 22.56 5.62
CA LYS A 191 -43.51 21.27 4.91
C LYS A 191 -42.15 21.04 4.27
N TRP A 192 -41.56 22.09 3.69
CA TRP A 192 -40.23 21.99 3.08
C TRP A 192 -39.15 21.76 4.12
N VAL A 193 -39.15 22.49 5.23
CA VAL A 193 -38.19 22.26 6.34
C VAL A 193 -38.34 20.85 6.88
N ALA A 194 -39.56 20.30 6.98
CA ALA A 194 -39.80 18.93 7.40
C ALA A 194 -39.27 17.90 6.38
N VAL A 195 -39.38 18.16 5.09
CA VAL A 195 -38.77 17.32 4.06
C VAL A 195 -37.26 17.30 4.20
N VAL A 196 -36.62 18.46 4.38
CA VAL A 196 -35.17 18.55 4.61
C VAL A 196 -34.75 17.81 5.89
N ALA A 197 -35.52 17.93 6.97
CA ALA A 197 -35.24 17.20 8.22
C ALA A 197 -35.26 15.67 8.04
N GLY A 198 -36.11 15.18 7.12
CA GLY A 198 -36.32 13.76 6.83
C GLY A 198 -35.56 13.21 5.63
N TRP A 199 -34.70 14.00 4.95
CA TRP A 199 -33.98 13.55 3.76
C TRP A 199 -33.16 12.29 4.03
N GLN A 200 -33.24 11.35 3.09
CA GLN A 200 -32.46 10.14 3.03
C GLN A 200 -31.36 10.26 1.95
N ASP A 201 -30.43 9.32 1.92
CA ASP A 201 -29.27 9.37 1.03
C ASP A 201 -29.68 9.37 -0.45
N ASP A 202 -30.76 8.66 -0.82
CA ASP A 202 -31.30 8.65 -2.19
C ASP A 202 -31.80 10.03 -2.65
N ASP A 203 -32.39 10.82 -1.75
CA ASP A 203 -32.88 12.15 -2.07
C ASP A 203 -31.72 13.12 -2.32
N LEU A 204 -30.67 12.95 -1.53
CA LEU A 204 -29.42 13.71 -1.65
C LEU A 204 -28.71 13.39 -2.96
N GLU A 205 -28.63 12.12 -3.35
CA GLU A 205 -27.99 11.73 -4.61
C GLU A 205 -28.75 12.27 -5.85
N LYS A 206 -30.09 12.28 -5.81
CA LYS A 206 -30.88 12.91 -6.88
C LYS A 206 -30.64 14.42 -6.98
N LEU A 207 -30.47 15.09 -5.85
CA LEU A 207 -30.14 16.52 -5.81
C LEU A 207 -28.75 16.77 -6.43
N ARG A 208 -27.75 15.94 -6.08
CA ARG A 208 -26.39 15.99 -6.63
C ARG A 208 -26.35 15.76 -8.13
N GLN A 209 -27.06 14.73 -8.61
CA GLN A 209 -27.16 14.42 -10.04
C GLN A 209 -27.80 15.56 -10.83
N SER A 210 -28.87 16.16 -10.30
CA SER A 210 -29.52 17.31 -10.91
C SER A 210 -28.58 18.52 -10.99
N TYR A 211 -27.79 18.76 -9.95
CA TYR A 211 -26.73 19.79 -9.95
C TYR A 211 -25.71 19.54 -11.06
N VAL A 212 -25.11 18.36 -11.05
CA VAL A 212 -24.08 17.99 -12.04
C VAL A 212 -24.59 18.14 -13.46
N THR A 213 -25.79 17.62 -13.77
CA THR A 213 -26.42 17.73 -15.10
C THR A 213 -26.57 19.19 -15.52
N CYS A 214 -27.08 20.03 -14.64
CA CYS A 214 -27.25 21.47 -14.91
C CYS A 214 -25.91 22.19 -15.18
N GLN A 215 -24.87 21.89 -14.39
CA GLN A 215 -23.56 22.51 -14.56
C GLN A 215 -22.86 22.01 -15.83
N LEU A 216 -22.95 20.72 -16.15
CA LEU A 216 -22.40 20.18 -17.40
C LEU A 216 -23.01 20.82 -18.65
N GLN A 217 -24.32 21.07 -18.63
CA GLN A 217 -24.99 21.79 -19.72
C GLN A 217 -24.57 23.26 -19.77
N ARG A 218 -24.50 23.92 -18.64
CA ARG A 218 -24.18 25.34 -18.56
C ARG A 218 -22.77 25.67 -19.02
N TYR A 219 -21.79 24.83 -18.68
CA TYR A 219 -20.37 25.03 -18.98
C TYR A 219 -19.87 24.12 -20.12
N ALA A 220 -20.76 23.65 -20.98
CA ALA A 220 -20.41 22.74 -22.08
C ALA A 220 -19.32 23.30 -23.00
N ASP A 221 -19.44 24.58 -23.36
CA ASP A 221 -18.45 25.28 -24.22
C ASP A 221 -17.09 25.38 -23.52
N PHE A 222 -17.06 25.72 -22.23
CA PHE A 222 -15.83 25.72 -21.41
C PHE A 222 -15.13 24.35 -21.44
N PHE A 223 -15.84 23.25 -21.15
CA PHE A 223 -15.27 21.91 -21.14
C PHE A 223 -14.81 21.43 -22.51
N THR A 224 -15.35 22.01 -23.59
CA THR A 224 -14.92 21.69 -24.94
C THR A 224 -13.64 22.45 -25.31
N ALA A 225 -13.40 23.62 -24.74
CA ALA A 225 -12.31 24.53 -25.11
C ALA A 225 -11.11 24.52 -24.12
N VAL A 226 -11.30 24.05 -22.86
CA VAL A 226 -10.29 24.17 -21.80
C VAL A 226 -9.02 23.39 -22.08
N GLU A 227 -9.07 22.34 -22.88
CA GLU A 227 -7.92 21.54 -23.31
C GLU A 227 -7.78 21.49 -24.83
N SER A 228 -6.71 20.87 -25.37
CA SER A 228 -6.50 20.71 -26.80
C SER A 228 -7.55 19.81 -27.47
N GLN A 229 -8.11 18.89 -26.68
CA GLN A 229 -9.21 18.03 -27.06
C GLN A 229 -10.33 18.22 -26.04
N PRO A 230 -11.60 18.12 -26.45
CA PRO A 230 -12.72 18.20 -25.52
C PRO A 230 -12.60 17.18 -24.38
N LEU A 231 -12.87 17.61 -23.16
CA LEU A 231 -12.91 16.69 -22.03
C LEU A 231 -14.04 15.67 -22.24
N THR A 232 -13.79 14.40 -21.87
CA THR A 232 -14.81 13.34 -21.88
C THR A 232 -15.91 13.63 -20.87
N GLU A 233 -17.03 12.94 -20.98
CA GLU A 233 -18.14 13.07 -20.04
C GLU A 233 -17.70 12.82 -18.59
N ARG A 234 -16.95 11.74 -18.34
CA ARG A 234 -16.41 11.41 -17.01
C ARG A 234 -15.41 12.45 -16.50
N GLN A 235 -14.55 12.97 -17.36
CA GLN A 235 -13.64 14.05 -17.00
C GLN A 235 -14.41 15.34 -16.62
N ARG A 236 -15.46 15.70 -17.38
CA ARG A 236 -16.34 16.85 -17.06
C ARG A 236 -17.07 16.65 -15.75
N GLU A 237 -17.63 15.46 -15.52
CA GLU A 237 -18.28 15.09 -14.27
C GLU A 237 -17.32 15.26 -13.10
N ALA A 238 -16.09 14.72 -13.19
CA ALA A 238 -15.06 14.88 -12.16
C ALA A 238 -14.72 16.35 -11.88
N CYS A 239 -14.74 17.22 -12.91
CA CYS A 239 -14.51 18.67 -12.73
C CYS A 239 -15.64 19.38 -12.00
N VAL A 240 -16.89 18.91 -12.12
CA VAL A 240 -18.08 19.55 -11.54
C VAL A 240 -18.39 19.07 -10.15
N VAL A 241 -18.19 17.77 -9.87
CA VAL A 241 -18.43 17.17 -8.56
C VAL A 241 -17.52 17.81 -7.50
N ASP A 242 -18.12 18.29 -6.41
CA ASP A 242 -17.45 19.05 -5.36
C ASP A 242 -17.88 18.57 -3.96
N GLU A 243 -17.66 17.30 -3.66
CA GLU A 243 -17.88 16.76 -2.32
C GLU A 243 -16.83 17.30 -1.33
N ASP A 244 -16.99 17.07 -0.04
CA ASP A 244 -16.00 17.44 0.98
C ASP A 244 -14.63 16.87 0.61
N ASN A 245 -14.61 15.60 0.19
CA ASN A 245 -13.41 14.96 -0.36
C ASN A 245 -13.76 14.26 -1.69
N ASN A 246 -12.92 14.47 -2.69
CA ASN A 246 -13.11 13.90 -4.01
C ASN A 246 -11.87 13.09 -4.40
N LEU A 247 -12.06 11.84 -4.78
CA LEU A 247 -11.00 10.99 -5.32
C LEU A 247 -11.31 10.64 -6.77
N VAL A 248 -10.46 11.08 -7.69
CA VAL A 248 -10.51 10.72 -9.10
C VAL A 248 -9.53 9.58 -9.35
N LEU A 249 -10.06 8.37 -9.57
CA LEU A 249 -9.28 7.21 -9.95
C LEU A 249 -9.05 7.23 -11.46
N ALA A 250 -7.81 7.35 -11.87
CA ALA A 250 -7.46 7.65 -13.25
C ALA A 250 -6.30 6.76 -13.70
N GLY A 251 -6.55 5.79 -14.56
CA GLY A 251 -5.54 4.91 -15.14
C GLY A 251 -4.46 5.66 -15.93
N ALA A 252 -3.46 4.91 -16.42
CA ALA A 252 -2.42 5.47 -17.26
C ALA A 252 -3.00 6.05 -18.56
N GLY A 253 -2.67 7.31 -18.88
CA GLY A 253 -3.12 7.97 -20.13
C GLY A 253 -4.58 8.45 -20.13
N THR A 254 -5.30 8.45 -19.01
CA THR A 254 -6.72 8.89 -18.95
C THR A 254 -6.90 10.40 -18.80
N GLY A 255 -5.83 11.19 -18.83
CA GLY A 255 -5.90 12.65 -18.75
C GLY A 255 -6.00 13.21 -17.34
N LYS A 256 -5.33 12.61 -16.33
CA LYS A 256 -5.24 13.10 -14.94
C LYS A 256 -5.01 14.61 -14.87
N THR A 257 -3.95 15.09 -15.51
CA THR A 257 -3.60 16.52 -15.51
C THR A 257 -4.65 17.38 -16.19
N SER A 258 -5.34 16.87 -17.21
CA SER A 258 -6.44 17.58 -17.89
C SER A 258 -7.62 17.83 -16.95
N VAL A 259 -7.94 16.84 -16.12
CA VAL A 259 -9.00 16.98 -15.10
C VAL A 259 -8.59 17.99 -14.03
N MET A 260 -7.31 17.98 -13.60
CA MET A 260 -6.80 18.98 -12.64
C MET A 260 -6.92 20.41 -13.14
N VAL A 261 -6.48 20.66 -14.39
CA VAL A 261 -6.61 21.97 -15.05
C VAL A 261 -8.08 22.33 -15.30
N GLY A 262 -8.86 21.37 -15.80
CA GLY A 262 -10.30 21.54 -16.02
C GLY A 262 -11.05 21.89 -14.73
N ARG A 263 -10.73 21.22 -13.61
CA ARG A 263 -11.32 21.49 -12.30
C ARG A 263 -10.99 22.91 -11.83
N ALA A 264 -9.71 23.28 -11.84
CA ALA A 264 -9.27 24.60 -11.43
C ALA A 264 -9.90 25.70 -12.28
N GLY A 265 -9.95 25.50 -13.62
CA GLY A 265 -10.60 26.44 -14.53
C GLY A 265 -12.10 26.55 -14.31
N TYR A 266 -12.81 25.42 -14.08
CA TYR A 266 -14.23 25.42 -13.77
C TYR A 266 -14.55 26.20 -12.49
N LEU A 267 -13.77 26.04 -11.43
CA LEU A 267 -13.96 26.76 -10.16
C LEU A 267 -13.89 28.28 -10.36
N ILE A 268 -12.97 28.76 -11.20
CA ILE A 268 -12.84 30.19 -11.53
C ILE A 268 -13.97 30.64 -12.45
N GLU A 269 -14.20 29.93 -13.56
CA GLU A 269 -15.21 30.30 -14.57
C GLU A 269 -16.64 30.30 -14.00
N SER A 270 -16.91 29.40 -13.06
CA SER A 270 -18.19 29.34 -12.34
C SER A 270 -18.33 30.37 -11.22
N GLY A 271 -17.26 31.10 -10.88
CA GLY A 271 -17.25 32.06 -9.79
C GLY A 271 -17.28 31.42 -8.39
N GLN A 272 -16.99 30.13 -8.26
CA GLN A 272 -16.97 29.42 -6.98
C GLN A 272 -15.73 29.72 -6.18
N ALA A 273 -14.60 30.04 -6.83
CA ALA A 273 -13.34 30.36 -6.18
C ALA A 273 -12.57 31.47 -6.93
N HIS A 274 -11.83 32.24 -6.16
CA HIS A 274 -10.75 33.04 -6.68
C HIS A 274 -9.45 32.22 -6.79
N ALA A 275 -8.55 32.59 -7.68
CA ALA A 275 -7.29 31.86 -7.88
C ALA A 275 -6.47 31.68 -6.59
N SER A 276 -6.50 32.68 -5.70
CA SER A 276 -5.80 32.64 -4.39
C SER A 276 -6.40 31.65 -3.38
N GLU A 277 -7.62 31.16 -3.64
CA GLU A 277 -8.31 30.18 -2.79
C GLU A 277 -8.08 28.73 -3.26
N ILE A 278 -7.34 28.55 -4.37
CA ILE A 278 -7.03 27.23 -4.96
C ILE A 278 -5.56 26.92 -4.73
N LEU A 279 -5.30 25.80 -4.01
CA LEU A 279 -3.97 25.22 -3.86
C LEU A 279 -3.85 24.02 -4.79
N MET A 280 -2.85 24.00 -5.67
CA MET A 280 -2.55 22.85 -6.52
C MET A 280 -1.21 22.25 -6.13
N LEU A 281 -1.19 20.95 -5.80
CA LEU A 281 -0.01 20.23 -5.34
C LEU A 281 0.37 19.13 -6.32
N ALA A 282 1.64 19.09 -6.68
CA ALA A 282 2.25 18.02 -7.45
C ALA A 282 3.36 17.34 -6.64
N PHE A 283 3.66 16.08 -6.98
CA PHE A 283 4.66 15.30 -6.26
C PHE A 283 6.10 15.78 -6.52
N ALA A 284 6.42 16.15 -7.75
CA ALA A 284 7.77 16.53 -8.16
C ALA A 284 7.83 17.92 -8.80
N ASN A 285 8.98 18.59 -8.70
CA ASN A 285 9.20 19.92 -9.28
C ASN A 285 8.92 19.98 -10.79
N LYS A 286 9.32 18.94 -11.53
CA LYS A 286 9.06 18.86 -12.97
C LYS A 286 7.55 18.79 -13.26
N ALA A 287 6.81 17.99 -12.50
CA ALA A 287 5.35 17.88 -12.62
C ALA A 287 4.65 19.19 -12.27
N ALA A 288 5.07 19.86 -11.19
CA ALA A 288 4.54 21.18 -10.83
C ALA A 288 4.81 22.23 -11.94
N ALA A 289 6.02 22.24 -12.50
CA ALA A 289 6.38 23.17 -13.58
C ALA A 289 5.60 22.90 -14.88
N GLU A 290 5.37 21.62 -15.21
CA GLU A 290 4.58 21.23 -16.38
C GLU A 290 3.10 21.60 -16.19
N MET A 291 2.55 21.32 -14.99
CA MET A 291 1.20 21.73 -14.60
C MET A 291 1.03 23.24 -14.68
N GLN A 292 1.98 24.03 -14.16
CA GLN A 292 1.97 25.50 -14.23
C GLN A 292 1.95 25.98 -15.68
N LYS A 293 2.85 25.48 -16.53
CA LYS A 293 2.86 25.82 -17.97
C LYS A 293 1.52 25.53 -18.65
N ARG A 294 0.87 24.45 -18.25
CA ARG A 294 -0.41 24.05 -18.81
C ARG A 294 -1.54 24.97 -18.33
N ILE A 295 -1.55 25.33 -17.05
CA ILE A 295 -2.46 26.35 -16.48
C ILE A 295 -2.30 27.67 -17.24
N ASP A 296 -1.08 28.19 -17.33
CA ASP A 296 -0.79 29.47 -17.99
C ASP A 296 -1.22 29.49 -19.46
N ARG A 297 -1.05 28.37 -20.17
CA ARG A 297 -1.45 28.22 -21.57
C ARG A 297 -2.97 28.13 -21.76
N ARG A 298 -3.67 27.45 -20.85
CA ARG A 298 -5.09 27.12 -20.99
C ARG A 298 -6.01 28.13 -20.31
N LEU A 299 -5.63 28.59 -19.14
CA LEU A 299 -6.43 29.51 -18.33
C LEU A 299 -5.85 30.93 -18.33
N GLY A 300 -4.72 31.14 -19.02
CA GLY A 300 -4.00 32.41 -18.97
C GLY A 300 -3.31 32.62 -17.62
N LYS A 301 -2.80 33.82 -17.39
CA LYS A 301 -2.19 34.20 -16.09
C LYS A 301 -3.26 34.47 -15.04
N CYS A 302 -4.02 33.48 -14.69
CA CYS A 302 -5.14 33.60 -13.74
C CYS A 302 -4.71 33.74 -12.27
N GLY A 303 -3.42 33.54 -11.95
CA GLY A 303 -2.90 33.64 -10.59
C GLY A 303 -2.89 32.33 -9.78
N ILE A 304 -3.32 31.19 -10.36
CA ILE A 304 -3.13 29.89 -9.72
C ILE A 304 -1.66 29.51 -9.77
N THR A 305 -1.15 28.98 -8.66
CA THR A 305 0.22 28.48 -8.56
C THR A 305 0.22 26.98 -8.27
N ALA A 306 0.85 26.20 -9.15
CA ALA A 306 1.17 24.80 -8.89
C ALA A 306 2.47 24.73 -8.05
N SER A 307 2.43 23.99 -6.95
CA SER A 307 3.53 23.88 -6.00
C SER A 307 3.85 22.40 -5.70
N THR A 308 5.01 22.15 -5.11
CA THR A 308 5.30 20.85 -4.49
C THR A 308 5.06 20.93 -2.98
N PHE A 309 4.90 19.79 -2.32
CA PHE A 309 4.74 19.73 -0.87
C PHE A 309 5.87 20.43 -0.12
N HIS A 310 7.13 20.21 -0.52
CA HIS A 310 8.30 20.85 0.10
C HIS A 310 8.30 22.37 -0.11
N LYS A 311 7.97 22.83 -1.32
CA LYS A 311 7.88 24.28 -1.59
C LYS A 311 6.77 24.92 -0.76
N LEU A 312 5.61 24.27 -0.65
CA LEU A 312 4.52 24.69 0.22
C LEU A 312 4.95 24.74 1.69
N GLY A 313 5.60 23.66 2.18
CA GLY A 313 6.11 23.61 3.56
C GLY A 313 7.08 24.74 3.86
N LYS A 314 8.04 24.98 2.96
CA LYS A 314 8.99 26.11 3.06
C LYS A 314 8.27 27.45 3.09
N GLU A 315 7.21 27.64 2.30
CA GLU A 315 6.42 28.87 2.28
C GLU A 315 5.64 29.07 3.59
N ILE A 316 5.06 28.00 4.14
CA ILE A 316 4.36 28.04 5.45
C ILE A 316 5.34 28.43 6.54
N ILE A 317 6.53 27.82 6.58
CA ILE A 317 7.58 28.14 7.56
C ILE A 317 7.98 29.63 7.43
N ALA A 318 8.26 30.08 6.21
CA ALA A 318 8.66 31.45 5.96
C ALA A 318 7.61 32.50 6.42
N ARG A 319 6.32 32.16 6.24
CA ARG A 319 5.22 33.03 6.70
C ARG A 319 5.07 33.08 8.22
N VAL A 320 5.34 31.95 8.90
CA VAL A 320 5.21 31.83 10.36
C VAL A 320 6.43 32.39 11.08
N GLU A 321 7.64 32.15 10.56
CA GLU A 321 8.92 32.55 11.17
C GLU A 321 9.40 33.92 10.69
N GLY A 322 8.79 34.48 9.63
CA GLY A 322 9.14 35.81 9.07
C GLY A 322 10.39 35.82 8.20
N GLN A 323 11.03 34.65 8.00
CA GLN A 323 12.22 34.50 7.16
C GLN A 323 12.23 33.18 6.41
N GLN A 324 12.92 33.16 5.26
CA GLN A 324 13.06 31.91 4.49
C GLN A 324 14.10 30.99 5.15
N PRO A 325 13.76 29.73 5.46
CA PRO A 325 14.73 28.81 6.01
C PRO A 325 15.78 28.37 4.97
N SER A 326 17.01 28.16 5.43
CA SER A 326 18.11 27.62 4.63
C SER A 326 18.08 26.09 4.64
N LEU A 327 18.34 25.47 3.49
CA LEU A 327 18.43 24.02 3.38
C LEU A 327 19.84 23.54 3.72
N THR A 328 19.96 22.49 4.55
CA THR A 328 21.24 21.88 4.82
C THR A 328 21.81 21.14 3.59
N PRO A 329 23.12 21.25 3.30
CA PRO A 329 23.76 20.49 2.22
C PRO A 329 23.64 18.97 2.41
N LEU A 330 23.52 18.50 3.65
CA LEU A 330 23.34 17.06 3.97
C LEU A 330 22.00 16.49 3.45
N ALA A 331 21.01 17.34 3.20
CA ALA A 331 19.72 16.90 2.64
C ALA A 331 19.79 16.58 1.14
N GLU A 332 20.77 17.13 0.41
CA GLU A 332 20.91 16.94 -1.03
C GLU A 332 21.98 15.90 -1.41
N ASP A 333 22.91 15.61 -0.49
CA ASP A 333 24.02 14.67 -0.71
C ASP A 333 23.99 13.50 0.29
N ASP A 334 23.45 12.37 -0.19
CA ASP A 334 23.37 11.12 0.58
C ASP A 334 24.74 10.62 1.07
N LYS A 335 25.81 10.86 0.29
CA LYS A 335 27.16 10.45 0.67
C LYS A 335 27.72 11.35 1.79
N ALA A 336 27.45 12.63 1.70
CA ALA A 336 27.84 13.58 2.74
C ALA A 336 27.13 13.25 4.07
N LEU A 337 25.83 12.96 4.00
CA LEU A 337 25.08 12.54 5.20
C LEU A 337 25.64 11.24 5.78
N ALA A 338 25.89 10.21 4.96
CA ALA A 338 26.45 8.95 5.44
C ALA A 338 27.83 9.12 6.07
N LEU A 339 28.67 10.01 5.51
CA LEU A 339 29.96 10.35 6.11
C LEU A 339 29.80 11.07 7.46
N GLN A 340 28.87 12.00 7.55
CA GLN A 340 28.60 12.74 8.78
C GLN A 340 28.04 11.82 9.90
N VAL A 341 27.09 10.95 9.54
CA VAL A 341 26.57 9.93 10.46
C VAL A 341 27.69 9.01 10.93
N ASN A 342 28.59 8.60 10.04
CA ASN A 342 29.73 7.77 10.43
C ASN A 342 30.69 8.50 11.41
N GLN A 343 30.89 9.80 11.22
CA GLN A 343 31.70 10.60 12.17
C GLN A 343 31.06 10.67 13.55
N TRP A 344 29.76 10.96 13.64
CA TRP A 344 29.05 10.95 14.93
C TRP A 344 29.05 9.57 15.58
N PHE A 345 28.78 8.54 14.79
CA PHE A 345 28.79 7.16 15.26
C PHE A 345 30.17 6.77 15.86
N GLU A 346 31.28 7.08 15.16
CA GLU A 346 32.63 6.83 15.67
C GLU A 346 32.97 7.67 16.93
N GLU A 347 32.39 8.87 17.07
CA GLU A 347 32.55 9.67 18.27
C GLU A 347 31.81 9.03 19.47
N HIS A 348 30.58 8.59 19.27
CA HIS A 348 29.82 7.90 20.30
C HIS A 348 30.47 6.57 20.69
N LEU A 349 31.12 5.86 19.76
CA LEU A 349 31.87 4.63 20.05
C LEU A 349 33.07 4.82 20.98
N LYS A 350 33.51 6.03 21.28
CA LYS A 350 34.53 6.30 22.29
C LYS A 350 33.97 6.22 23.72
N THR A 351 32.65 6.23 23.90
CA THR A 351 32.01 6.18 25.20
C THR A 351 31.71 4.75 25.63
N PRO A 352 32.10 4.30 26.85
CA PRO A 352 31.87 2.92 27.30
C PRO A 352 30.40 2.49 27.26
N ALA A 353 29.48 3.40 27.60
CA ALA A 353 28.05 3.09 27.56
C ALA A 353 27.55 2.75 26.13
N TYR A 354 27.97 3.50 25.13
CA TYR A 354 27.58 3.26 23.74
C TYR A 354 28.28 2.01 23.18
N GLN A 355 29.53 1.73 23.56
CA GLN A 355 30.23 0.49 23.24
C GLN A 355 29.46 -0.73 23.74
N GLN A 356 28.94 -0.70 24.95
CA GLN A 356 28.15 -1.79 25.51
C GLN A 356 26.81 -1.97 24.73
N LEU A 357 26.16 -0.88 24.37
CA LEU A 357 24.92 -0.93 23.58
C LEU A 357 25.15 -1.55 22.20
N ILE A 358 26.21 -1.16 21.50
CA ILE A 358 26.49 -1.69 20.15
C ILE A 358 26.91 -3.16 20.21
N ILE A 359 27.72 -3.56 21.17
CA ILE A 359 28.11 -4.95 21.36
C ILE A 359 26.89 -5.80 21.68
N LYS A 360 26.01 -5.33 22.58
CA LYS A 360 24.73 -6.00 22.88
C LYS A 360 23.88 -6.16 21.63
N TYR A 361 23.77 -5.10 20.81
CA TYR A 361 23.03 -5.16 19.57
C TYR A 361 23.57 -6.23 18.61
N PHE A 362 24.88 -6.25 18.38
CA PHE A 362 25.52 -7.23 17.49
C PHE A 362 25.43 -8.67 18.02
N GLN A 363 25.33 -8.86 19.32
CA GLN A 363 25.20 -10.18 19.93
C GLN A 363 23.79 -10.74 19.87
N HIS A 364 22.77 -9.92 20.13
CA HIS A 364 21.41 -10.40 20.38
C HIS A 364 20.37 -9.91 19.36
N HIS A 365 20.64 -8.80 18.71
CA HIS A 365 19.66 -8.11 17.87
C HIS A 365 20.11 -7.89 16.42
N LEU A 366 21.30 -8.39 16.03
CA LEU A 366 21.79 -8.21 14.66
C LEU A 366 20.88 -8.89 13.64
N TYR A 367 20.38 -10.07 13.99
CA TYR A 367 19.48 -10.86 13.15
C TYR A 367 18.13 -11.04 13.81
N PRO A 368 17.03 -11.11 13.03
CA PRO A 368 15.72 -11.44 13.57
C PRO A 368 15.77 -12.83 14.21
N ALA A 369 15.21 -12.98 15.40
CA ALA A 369 15.06 -14.29 16.00
C ALA A 369 14.12 -15.15 15.14
N ALA A 370 14.53 -16.37 14.82
CA ALA A 370 13.71 -17.34 14.13
C ALA A 370 13.95 -18.73 14.68
N ASN A 371 12.87 -19.45 14.95
CA ASN A 371 12.92 -20.83 15.38
C ASN A 371 12.90 -21.75 14.16
N PRO A 372 13.90 -22.63 13.94
CA PRO A 372 13.88 -23.59 12.84
C PRO A 372 12.63 -24.45 12.77
N PHE A 373 11.95 -24.66 13.90
CA PHE A 373 10.71 -25.44 13.99
C PHE A 373 9.47 -24.77 13.39
N ASP A 374 9.53 -23.45 13.14
CA ASP A 374 8.42 -22.67 12.56
C ASP A 374 8.38 -22.76 11.02
N PHE A 375 9.39 -23.38 10.39
CA PHE A 375 9.49 -23.51 8.94
C PHE A 375 8.97 -24.85 8.47
N GLU A 376 8.21 -24.85 7.39
CA GLU A 376 7.63 -26.07 6.79
C GLU A 376 8.66 -26.88 6.00
N SER A 377 9.71 -26.23 5.47
CA SER A 377 10.75 -26.86 4.67
C SER A 377 12.16 -26.31 4.96
N GLU A 378 13.18 -27.16 4.74
CA GLU A 378 14.59 -26.76 4.81
C GLU A 378 14.89 -25.56 3.90
N GLY A 379 14.18 -25.47 2.78
CA GLY A 379 14.36 -24.38 1.82
C GLY A 379 13.86 -23.03 2.34
N GLN A 380 12.74 -23.00 3.05
CA GLN A 380 12.24 -21.78 3.70
C GLN A 380 13.22 -21.28 4.75
N TYR A 381 13.78 -22.21 5.55
CA TYR A 381 14.82 -21.84 6.53
C TYR A 381 16.09 -21.32 5.87
N PHE A 382 16.52 -21.92 4.74
CA PHE A 382 17.66 -21.39 3.97
C PHE A 382 17.36 -20.01 3.35
N ASP A 383 16.12 -19.75 2.93
CA ASP A 383 15.73 -18.42 2.49
C ASP A 383 15.86 -17.39 3.61
N TYR A 384 15.46 -17.74 4.83
CA TYR A 384 15.65 -16.89 6.00
C TYR A 384 17.15 -16.59 6.25
N ILE A 385 18.01 -17.63 6.26
CA ILE A 385 19.48 -17.47 6.45
C ILE A 385 20.08 -16.55 5.39
N LEU A 386 19.72 -16.76 4.11
CA LEU A 386 20.23 -15.97 2.97
C LEU A 386 19.68 -14.54 2.94
N ALA A 387 18.40 -14.37 3.26
CA ALA A 387 17.74 -13.06 3.27
C ALA A 387 18.36 -12.14 4.32
N ASN A 388 18.75 -12.70 5.47
CA ASN A 388 19.35 -11.97 6.58
C ASN A 388 20.89 -11.96 6.55
N ASP A 389 21.54 -12.60 5.56
CA ASP A 389 23.02 -12.74 5.43
C ASP A 389 23.69 -13.09 6.77
N ILE A 390 23.19 -14.15 7.45
CA ILE A 390 23.60 -14.52 8.81
C ILE A 390 25.08 -14.89 8.82
N ARG A 391 25.86 -14.11 9.56
CA ARG A 391 27.31 -14.27 9.75
C ARG A 391 27.70 -14.11 11.21
N THR A 392 28.80 -14.77 11.58
CA THR A 392 29.42 -14.58 12.91
C THR A 392 30.00 -13.16 13.04
N LEU A 393 30.36 -12.75 14.24
CA LEU A 393 31.10 -11.51 14.49
C LEU A 393 32.48 -11.48 13.80
N LYS A 394 33.04 -12.63 13.39
CA LYS A 394 34.22 -12.78 12.55
C LYS A 394 33.91 -12.76 11.05
N GLY A 395 32.65 -12.58 10.64
CA GLY A 395 32.22 -12.52 9.22
C GLY A 395 32.02 -13.87 8.56
N GLU A 396 32.10 -14.99 9.26
CA GLU A 396 31.90 -16.35 8.72
C GLU A 396 30.42 -16.59 8.42
N ALA A 397 30.11 -17.13 7.24
CA ALA A 397 28.75 -17.56 6.91
C ALA A 397 28.45 -18.88 7.63
N VAL A 398 27.35 -18.96 8.32
CA VAL A 398 26.91 -20.13 9.10
C VAL A 398 25.61 -20.72 8.57
N LYS A 399 25.30 -21.96 8.95
CA LYS A 399 24.12 -22.69 8.51
C LYS A 399 22.88 -22.46 9.39
N SER A 400 23.08 -22.02 10.61
CA SER A 400 21.99 -21.73 11.53
C SER A 400 22.27 -20.52 12.43
N LEU A 401 21.19 -19.90 12.93
CA LEU A 401 21.29 -18.83 13.93
C LEU A 401 21.91 -19.34 15.24
N GLY A 402 21.62 -20.59 15.64
CA GLY A 402 22.21 -21.19 16.84
C GLY A 402 23.73 -21.31 16.74
N GLU A 403 24.25 -21.79 15.60
CA GLU A 403 25.71 -21.83 15.36
C GLU A 403 26.31 -20.42 15.38
N CYS A 404 25.61 -19.41 14.82
CA CYS A 404 26.05 -18.02 14.88
C CYS A 404 26.23 -17.54 16.33
N LEU A 405 25.25 -17.82 17.19
CA LEU A 405 25.29 -17.43 18.62
C LEU A 405 26.38 -18.14 19.38
N VAL A 406 26.59 -19.44 19.16
CA VAL A 406 27.70 -20.21 19.75
C VAL A 406 29.06 -19.62 19.34
N ALA A 407 29.25 -19.38 18.04
CA ALA A 407 30.48 -18.77 17.51
C ALA A 407 30.75 -17.41 18.14
N ASN A 408 29.74 -16.56 18.21
CA ASN A 408 29.81 -15.21 18.76
C ASN A 408 30.12 -15.24 20.27
N TYR A 409 29.56 -16.21 20.98
CA TYR A 409 29.85 -16.43 22.41
C TYR A 409 31.31 -16.84 22.62
N LEU A 410 31.79 -17.88 21.93
CA LEU A 410 33.17 -18.34 21.99
C LEU A 410 34.16 -17.21 21.69
N PHE A 411 33.90 -16.48 20.62
CA PHE A 411 34.71 -15.31 20.24
C PHE A 411 34.79 -14.25 21.34
N LYS A 412 33.65 -13.87 21.91
CA LYS A 412 33.59 -12.87 22.98
C LYS A 412 34.33 -13.33 24.24
N GLN A 413 34.26 -14.61 24.54
CA GLN A 413 34.99 -15.18 25.68
C GLN A 413 36.49 -15.35 25.43
N GLY A 414 36.97 -14.93 24.23
CA GLY A 414 38.39 -15.05 23.85
C GLY A 414 38.82 -16.47 23.54
N ILE A 415 37.87 -17.36 23.27
CA ILE A 415 38.13 -18.76 22.93
C ILE A 415 38.33 -18.86 21.41
N GLU A 416 39.52 -19.31 20.98
CA GLU A 416 39.75 -19.55 19.54
C GLU A 416 38.95 -20.75 19.05
N TYR A 417 38.27 -20.61 17.93
CA TYR A 417 37.51 -21.68 17.30
C TYR A 417 37.72 -21.72 15.77
N LYS A 418 37.54 -22.91 15.19
CA LYS A 418 37.42 -23.15 13.75
C LYS A 418 36.02 -23.65 13.43
N TYR A 419 35.32 -23.01 12.51
CA TYR A 419 33.98 -23.39 12.07
C TYR A 419 34.08 -24.44 10.97
N GLU A 420 33.30 -25.53 11.07
CA GLU A 420 33.23 -26.68 10.15
C GLU A 420 34.60 -27.22 9.67
N PRO A 421 35.58 -27.41 10.52
CA PRO A 421 36.83 -27.99 10.09
C PRO A 421 36.65 -29.48 9.70
N ALA A 422 37.51 -30.00 8.86
CA ALA A 422 37.57 -31.45 8.66
C ALA A 422 38.02 -32.15 9.95
N TYR A 423 37.28 -33.16 10.40
CA TYR A 423 37.67 -33.95 11.54
C TYR A 423 39.04 -34.59 11.33
N GLU A 424 39.91 -34.61 12.31
CA GLU A 424 41.30 -35.04 12.19
C GLU A 424 41.48 -36.51 11.74
N HIS A 425 40.50 -37.35 12.07
CA HIS A 425 40.48 -38.74 11.62
C HIS A 425 39.67 -38.88 10.33
N ARG A 426 40.16 -39.74 9.41
CA ARG A 426 39.47 -40.00 8.13
C ARG A 426 38.17 -40.77 8.37
N THR A 427 37.05 -40.16 8.05
CA THR A 427 35.71 -40.74 8.13
C THR A 427 35.11 -40.94 6.75
N ALA A 428 35.72 -40.33 5.72
CA ALA A 428 35.25 -40.39 4.36
C ALA A 428 35.26 -41.86 3.82
N SER A 429 34.10 -42.28 3.30
CA SER A 429 33.90 -43.58 2.64
C SER A 429 33.20 -43.34 1.29
N PRO A 430 33.08 -44.39 0.44
CA PRO A 430 32.27 -44.28 -0.78
C PRO A 430 30.85 -43.84 -0.56
N LEU A 431 30.29 -44.07 0.63
CA LEU A 431 28.93 -43.77 0.99
C LEU A 431 28.76 -42.47 1.81
N TYR A 432 29.80 -42.07 2.54
CA TYR A 432 29.79 -40.93 3.45
C TYR A 432 30.88 -39.92 3.14
N ARG A 433 30.57 -38.65 3.34
CA ARG A 433 31.57 -37.56 3.25
C ARG A 433 32.46 -37.57 4.53
N GLN A 434 33.59 -36.86 4.45
CA GLN A 434 34.38 -36.54 5.62
C GLN A 434 33.50 -35.79 6.64
N TYR A 435 33.55 -36.23 7.90
CA TYR A 435 32.86 -35.56 8.99
C TYR A 435 33.48 -34.16 9.24
N GLN A 436 32.62 -33.25 9.46
CA GLN A 436 32.94 -31.85 9.77
C GLN A 436 32.09 -31.50 11.00
N PRO A 437 32.70 -31.40 12.20
CA PRO A 437 32.02 -30.92 13.41
C PRO A 437 31.71 -29.43 13.25
N ASP A 438 30.69 -28.93 13.97
CA ASP A 438 30.29 -27.52 13.83
C ASP A 438 31.44 -26.61 14.29
N PHE A 439 32.12 -26.91 15.41
CA PHE A 439 33.30 -26.17 15.84
C PHE A 439 34.41 -27.09 16.38
N TYR A 440 35.63 -26.56 16.27
CA TYR A 440 36.80 -27.12 16.90
C TYR A 440 37.56 -26.01 17.65
N LEU A 441 37.91 -26.27 18.92
CA LEU A 441 38.67 -25.38 19.81
C LEU A 441 40.13 -25.83 19.81
N PRO A 442 41.01 -25.24 18.96
CA PRO A 442 42.34 -25.78 18.69
C PRO A 442 43.25 -25.77 19.94
N GLU A 443 43.16 -24.75 20.79
CA GLU A 443 44.00 -24.64 22.01
C GLU A 443 43.65 -25.70 23.05
N HIS A 444 42.43 -26.23 23.00
CA HIS A 444 41.92 -27.17 23.98
C HIS A 444 41.71 -28.60 23.45
N GLY A 445 41.77 -28.78 22.11
CA GLY A 445 41.49 -30.07 21.45
C GLY A 445 40.06 -30.54 21.68
N ILE A 446 39.12 -29.66 21.70
CA ILE A 446 37.68 -29.95 21.94
C ILE A 446 36.87 -29.69 20.68
N TYR A 447 35.97 -30.60 20.38
CA TYR A 447 34.96 -30.44 19.35
C TYR A 447 33.62 -30.01 19.94
N VAL A 448 32.87 -29.22 19.22
CA VAL A 448 31.56 -28.76 19.66
C VAL A 448 30.53 -29.06 18.54
N GLU A 449 29.40 -29.60 18.93
CA GLU A 449 28.25 -29.86 18.06
C GLU A 449 27.02 -29.13 18.62
N TYR A 450 26.29 -28.46 17.72
CA TYR A 450 25.03 -27.82 18.05
C TYR A 450 23.88 -28.61 17.42
N TYR A 451 23.09 -29.26 18.23
CA TYR A 451 22.01 -30.13 17.79
C TYR A 451 20.66 -29.40 17.75
N GLY A 452 20.00 -29.42 16.57
CA GLY A 452 18.69 -28.82 16.32
C GLY A 452 17.53 -29.68 16.85
N VAL A 453 17.51 -29.97 18.16
CA VAL A 453 16.46 -30.75 18.81
C VAL A 453 15.82 -29.98 19.96
N ASP A 454 14.51 -30.22 20.17
CA ASP A 454 13.79 -29.76 21.35
C ASP A 454 14.06 -30.70 22.58
N ARG A 455 13.45 -30.37 23.72
CA ARG A 455 13.66 -31.14 24.97
C ARG A 455 13.10 -32.58 24.88
N GLU A 456 12.09 -32.81 24.05
CA GLU A 456 11.49 -34.12 23.78
C GLU A 456 12.23 -34.88 22.68
N GLY A 457 13.31 -34.31 22.15
CA GLY A 457 14.11 -34.89 21.08
C GLY A 457 13.43 -34.82 19.70
N ASN A 458 12.47 -33.91 19.49
CA ASN A 458 11.93 -33.69 18.16
C ASN A 458 12.89 -32.80 17.36
N THR A 459 12.83 -32.94 16.07
CA THR A 459 13.57 -32.12 15.08
C THR A 459 12.62 -31.17 14.36
N ALA A 460 13.16 -30.18 13.68
CA ALA A 460 12.35 -29.34 12.78
C ALA A 460 11.53 -30.22 11.80
N PRO A 461 10.33 -29.79 11.37
CA PRO A 461 9.38 -30.62 10.58
C PRO A 461 9.96 -31.25 9.32
N TYR A 462 10.94 -30.59 8.72
CA TYR A 462 11.60 -31.01 7.47
C TYR A 462 12.83 -31.91 7.70
N VAL A 463 13.17 -32.24 8.95
CA VAL A 463 14.33 -33.08 9.31
C VAL A 463 13.83 -34.45 9.76
N ASP A 464 14.35 -35.53 9.13
CA ASP A 464 14.04 -36.91 9.50
C ASP A 464 14.59 -37.21 10.90
N ARG A 465 13.70 -37.30 11.87
CA ARG A 465 14.05 -37.45 13.30
C ARG A 465 14.92 -38.69 13.55
N GLU A 466 14.55 -39.85 12.96
CA GLU A 466 15.26 -41.10 13.22
C GLU A 466 16.70 -41.05 12.68
N LYS A 467 16.87 -40.59 11.44
CA LYS A 467 18.21 -40.40 10.84
C LYS A 467 19.04 -39.37 11.59
N TYR A 468 18.40 -38.34 12.09
CA TYR A 468 19.08 -37.32 12.85
C TYR A 468 19.65 -37.88 14.17
N HIS A 469 18.83 -38.61 14.93
CA HIS A 469 19.27 -39.28 16.16
C HIS A 469 20.32 -40.35 15.90
N GLN A 470 20.20 -41.10 14.80
CA GLN A 470 21.26 -42.05 14.40
C GLN A 470 22.59 -41.32 14.13
N SER A 471 22.53 -40.18 13.49
CA SER A 471 23.71 -39.32 13.25
C SER A 471 24.32 -38.81 14.58
N MET A 472 23.51 -38.33 15.50
CA MET A 472 23.97 -37.92 16.84
C MET A 472 24.67 -39.08 17.59
N ALA A 473 24.04 -40.26 17.60
CA ALA A 473 24.60 -41.44 18.24
C ALA A 473 25.94 -41.86 17.59
N TRP A 474 26.02 -41.83 16.28
CA TRP A 474 27.24 -42.12 15.52
C TRP A 474 28.37 -41.09 15.85
N LYS A 475 28.07 -39.82 15.93
CA LYS A 475 29.07 -38.76 16.30
C LYS A 475 29.59 -39.03 17.69
N ARG A 476 28.76 -39.31 18.71
CA ARG A 476 29.17 -39.65 20.08
C ARG A 476 30.08 -40.89 20.12
N GLN A 477 29.67 -41.96 19.40
CA GLN A 477 30.43 -43.17 19.31
C GLN A 477 31.82 -42.90 18.67
N LEU A 478 31.87 -42.14 17.59
CA LEU A 478 33.10 -41.79 16.87
C LEU A 478 34.09 -41.06 17.81
N HIS A 479 33.61 -40.04 18.55
CA HIS A 479 34.46 -39.29 19.48
C HIS A 479 34.94 -40.17 20.64
N ALA A 480 34.07 -41.07 21.16
CA ALA A 480 34.45 -42.02 22.19
C ALA A 480 35.49 -43.03 21.68
N GLU A 481 35.33 -43.59 20.49
CA GLU A 481 36.27 -44.54 19.88
C GLU A 481 37.64 -43.92 19.59
N LYS A 482 37.65 -42.64 19.19
CA LYS A 482 38.88 -41.89 18.86
C LYS A 482 39.50 -41.20 20.05
N GLY A 483 38.82 -41.22 21.20
CA GLY A 483 39.30 -40.56 22.42
C GLY A 483 39.33 -39.04 22.33
N THR A 484 38.53 -38.44 21.45
CA THR A 484 38.43 -36.97 21.27
C THR A 484 37.31 -36.40 22.13
N ARG A 485 37.53 -35.16 22.64
CA ARG A 485 36.55 -34.50 23.54
C ARG A 485 35.47 -33.82 22.73
N LEU A 486 34.20 -34.02 23.13
CA LEU A 486 33.03 -33.44 22.50
C LEU A 486 32.19 -32.67 23.50
N ILE A 487 31.81 -31.45 23.16
CA ILE A 487 30.75 -30.63 23.78
C ILE A 487 29.51 -30.76 22.93
N GLU A 488 28.40 -31.03 23.56
CA GLU A 488 27.07 -31.10 22.89
C GLU A 488 26.18 -29.98 23.40
N LEU A 489 25.69 -29.16 22.44
CA LEU A 489 24.78 -28.07 22.72
C LEU A 489 23.47 -28.34 21.98
N TYR A 490 22.37 -27.86 22.53
CA TYR A 490 21.04 -28.20 22.05
C TYR A 490 20.18 -26.96 21.78
N HIS A 491 19.34 -27.02 20.77
CA HIS A 491 18.45 -25.92 20.41
C HIS A 491 17.47 -25.55 21.54
N TYR A 492 16.99 -26.52 22.33
CA TYR A 492 16.12 -26.24 23.48
C TYR A 492 16.80 -25.33 24.51
N GLU A 493 18.15 -25.46 24.71
CA GLU A 493 18.89 -24.59 25.61
C GLU A 493 18.86 -23.14 25.18
N LEU A 494 18.90 -22.90 23.85
CA LEU A 494 18.71 -21.56 23.28
C LEU A 494 17.27 -21.04 23.50
N GLN A 495 16.26 -21.87 23.25
CA GLN A 495 14.86 -21.50 23.45
C GLN A 495 14.53 -21.15 24.90
N GLU A 496 15.13 -21.84 25.84
CA GLU A 496 14.95 -21.65 27.28
C GLU A 496 15.86 -20.56 27.86
N GLY A 497 16.71 -19.95 27.02
CA GLY A 497 17.67 -18.90 27.46
C GLY A 497 18.90 -19.40 28.20
N GLY A 498 19.13 -20.72 28.30
CA GLY A 498 20.21 -21.35 29.03
C GLY A 498 21.44 -21.78 28.21
N LEU A 499 21.50 -21.48 26.90
CA LEU A 499 22.55 -21.93 26.00
C LEU A 499 23.95 -21.51 26.47
N PHE A 500 24.12 -20.27 26.90
CA PHE A 500 25.43 -19.78 27.33
C PHE A 500 25.86 -20.36 28.66
N ASP A 501 24.94 -20.56 29.58
CA ASP A 501 25.21 -21.23 30.85
C ASP A 501 25.61 -22.70 30.62
N ALA A 502 25.00 -23.38 29.63
CA ALA A 502 25.34 -24.73 29.23
C ALA A 502 26.77 -24.80 28.64
N ILE A 503 27.15 -23.81 27.81
CA ILE A 503 28.51 -23.71 27.27
C ILE A 503 29.51 -23.57 28.41
N ASP A 504 29.28 -22.62 29.33
CA ASP A 504 30.18 -22.38 30.48
C ASP A 504 30.31 -23.59 31.38
N ALA A 505 29.22 -24.27 31.68
CA ALA A 505 29.22 -25.47 32.49
C ALA A 505 30.05 -26.61 31.86
N GLN A 506 29.93 -26.82 30.55
CA GLN A 506 30.68 -27.85 29.84
C GLN A 506 32.15 -27.49 29.65
N LEU A 507 32.45 -26.21 29.37
CA LEU A 507 33.84 -25.71 29.33
C LEU A 507 34.53 -25.87 30.69
N ALA A 508 33.84 -25.49 31.79
CA ALA A 508 34.35 -25.64 33.15
C ALA A 508 34.58 -27.10 33.51
N ALA A 509 33.66 -28.03 33.12
CA ALA A 509 33.83 -29.47 33.34
C ALA A 509 35.07 -30.06 32.63
N LEU A 510 35.48 -29.42 31.54
CA LEU A 510 36.68 -29.79 30.76
C LEU A 510 37.92 -29.00 31.18
N ASN A 511 37.85 -28.21 32.26
CA ASN A 511 38.90 -27.35 32.79
C ASN A 511 39.43 -26.33 31.76
N VAL A 512 38.54 -25.73 30.98
CA VAL A 512 38.87 -24.66 30.04
C VAL A 512 38.80 -23.32 30.78
N GLU A 513 39.92 -22.66 30.89
CA GLU A 513 40.02 -21.30 31.43
C GLU A 513 40.01 -20.32 30.26
N TYR A 514 39.25 -19.23 30.38
CA TYR A 514 39.13 -18.20 29.33
C TYR A 514 38.97 -16.82 29.96
N GLN A 515 39.31 -15.78 29.20
CA GLN A 515 39.10 -14.39 29.61
C GLN A 515 38.29 -13.64 28.51
N PRO A 516 37.15 -13.04 28.87
CA PRO A 516 36.37 -12.25 27.94
C PRO A 516 37.21 -11.17 27.26
N LEU A 517 37.05 -11.03 25.96
CA LEU A 517 37.71 -9.96 25.22
C LEU A 517 37.22 -8.59 25.70
N PRO A 518 38.15 -7.61 25.87
CA PRO A 518 37.72 -6.25 26.17
C PRO A 518 36.88 -5.67 25.01
N PRO A 519 35.94 -4.75 25.30
CA PRO A 519 35.05 -4.14 24.28
C PRO A 519 35.79 -3.61 23.05
N GLU A 520 36.95 -3.02 23.24
CA GLU A 520 37.81 -2.48 22.19
C GLU A 520 38.30 -3.56 21.21
N ALA A 521 38.63 -4.75 21.70
CA ALA A 521 39.09 -5.88 20.90
C ALA A 521 37.92 -6.44 20.04
N VAL A 522 36.72 -6.54 20.62
CA VAL A 522 35.51 -6.94 19.88
C VAL A 522 35.20 -5.93 18.76
N LEU A 523 35.24 -4.64 19.10
CA LEU A 523 35.01 -3.58 18.11
C LEU A 523 36.08 -3.53 17.02
N ALA A 524 37.34 -3.84 17.35
CA ALA A 524 38.42 -3.93 16.37
C ALA A 524 38.15 -5.02 15.34
N THR A 525 37.71 -6.20 15.78
CA THR A 525 37.33 -7.30 14.88
C THR A 525 36.12 -6.93 14.02
N LEU A 526 35.08 -6.33 14.59
CA LEU A 526 33.92 -5.86 13.86
C LEU A 526 34.27 -4.80 12.77
N ARG A 527 35.30 -3.97 13.05
CA ARG A 527 35.83 -3.02 12.05
C ARG A 527 36.54 -3.73 10.91
N GLU A 528 37.40 -4.72 11.23
CA GLU A 528 38.19 -5.49 10.28
C GLU A 528 37.28 -6.17 9.23
N PHE A 529 36.18 -6.77 9.67
CA PHE A 529 35.20 -7.41 8.79
C PHE A 529 34.16 -6.42 8.18
N GLY A 530 34.28 -5.11 8.45
CA GLY A 530 33.42 -4.07 7.89
C GLY A 530 32.04 -3.97 8.50
N ALA A 531 31.74 -4.71 9.58
CA ALA A 531 30.42 -4.70 10.22
C ALA A 531 30.05 -3.32 10.81
N ILE A 532 31.03 -2.64 11.44
CA ILE A 532 30.87 -1.28 11.98
C ILE A 532 30.50 -0.30 10.86
N ARG A 533 31.19 -0.35 9.74
CA ARG A 533 30.91 0.51 8.57
C ARG A 533 29.55 0.19 7.95
N GLY A 534 29.23 -1.09 7.81
CA GLY A 534 27.91 -1.54 7.34
C GLY A 534 26.78 -1.02 8.21
N PHE A 535 26.96 -1.11 9.53
CA PHE A 535 25.96 -0.63 10.49
C PHE A 535 25.84 0.90 10.50
N SER A 536 26.94 1.67 10.39
CA SER A 536 26.85 3.12 10.28
C SER A 536 26.10 3.58 9.02
N THR A 537 26.25 2.85 7.92
CA THR A 537 25.46 3.09 6.69
C THR A 537 23.97 2.81 6.93
N LEU A 538 23.65 1.72 7.64
CA LEU A 538 22.27 1.40 8.01
C LEU A 538 21.68 2.46 8.94
N LEU A 539 22.45 3.00 9.90
CA LEU A 539 22.01 4.10 10.76
C LEU A 539 21.71 5.37 9.95
N ALA A 540 22.47 5.66 8.89
CA ALA A 540 22.20 6.79 8.01
C ALA A 540 20.87 6.59 7.24
N ASP A 541 20.60 5.37 6.77
CA ASP A 541 19.33 5.05 6.12
C ASP A 541 18.16 5.08 7.12
N LEU A 542 18.36 4.61 8.36
CA LEU A 542 17.36 4.69 9.43
C LEU A 542 17.07 6.14 9.81
N LEU A 543 18.10 6.99 9.91
CA LEU A 543 17.95 8.43 10.17
C LEU A 543 17.00 9.07 9.15
N LYS A 544 17.26 8.83 7.85
CA LYS A 544 16.39 9.36 6.77
C LYS A 544 14.96 8.88 6.91
N ARG A 545 14.76 7.59 7.13
CA ARG A 545 13.43 6.99 7.26
C ARG A 545 12.67 7.53 8.47
N TYR A 546 13.34 7.58 9.61
CA TYR A 546 12.76 8.09 10.83
C TYR A 546 12.29 9.54 10.67
N ARG A 547 13.11 10.40 10.06
CA ARG A 547 12.77 11.81 9.83
C ARG A 547 11.66 11.97 8.79
N ALA A 548 11.70 11.20 7.71
CA ALA A 548 10.68 11.25 6.65
C ALA A 548 9.25 10.94 7.14
N ASN A 549 9.11 10.15 8.20
CA ASN A 549 7.81 9.84 8.80
C ASN A 549 7.22 11.00 9.63
N CYS A 550 8.04 11.96 10.05
CA CYS A 550 7.60 13.09 10.89
C CYS A 550 6.70 12.61 12.03
N TYR A 551 7.15 11.64 12.81
CA TYR A 551 6.37 10.98 13.84
C TYR A 551 5.79 11.96 14.87
N GLU A 552 4.53 11.77 15.21
CA GLU A 552 3.89 12.38 16.36
C GLU A 552 4.06 11.50 17.62
N LYS A 553 3.76 12.08 18.79
CA LYS A 553 3.89 11.36 20.07
C LYS A 553 3.08 10.05 20.06
N GLY A 554 3.72 8.95 20.43
CA GLY A 554 3.14 7.61 20.48
C GLY A 554 3.19 6.82 19.18
N GLN A 555 3.53 7.45 18.05
CA GLN A 555 3.61 6.75 16.76
C GLN A 555 4.90 5.92 16.64
N VAL A 556 5.97 6.32 17.27
CA VAL A 556 7.24 5.55 17.30
C VAL A 556 7.02 4.25 18.07
N GLU A 557 6.41 4.33 19.25
CA GLU A 557 6.06 3.18 20.06
C GLU A 557 5.12 2.22 19.32
N ALA A 558 4.15 2.75 18.57
CA ALA A 558 3.29 1.95 17.73
C ALA A 558 4.06 1.28 16.57
N ALA A 559 5.00 1.97 15.94
CA ALA A 559 5.84 1.40 14.89
C ALA A 559 6.73 0.27 15.43
N ILE A 560 7.31 0.45 16.62
CA ILE A 560 8.07 -0.59 17.30
C ILE A 560 7.17 -1.81 17.60
N ALA A 561 6.02 -1.59 18.21
CA ALA A 561 5.11 -2.67 18.61
C ALA A 561 4.58 -3.50 17.41
N ASN A 562 4.42 -2.87 16.25
CA ASN A 562 3.94 -3.51 15.03
C ASN A 562 5.06 -4.13 14.18
N ALA A 563 6.33 -3.96 14.56
CA ALA A 563 7.45 -4.53 13.83
C ALA A 563 7.50 -6.06 13.97
N SER A 564 8.07 -6.74 12.98
CA SER A 564 8.28 -8.20 13.03
C SER A 564 9.21 -8.63 14.18
N ASN A 565 10.12 -7.75 14.61
CA ASN A 565 10.98 -7.95 15.77
C ASN A 565 11.08 -6.64 16.56
N PRO A 566 10.14 -6.39 17.50
CA PRO A 566 10.09 -5.15 18.28
C PRO A 566 11.38 -4.86 19.07
N GLU A 567 12.00 -5.88 19.68
CA GLU A 567 13.22 -5.73 20.47
C GLU A 567 14.42 -5.28 19.61
N GLN A 568 14.53 -5.82 18.40
CA GLN A 568 15.58 -5.43 17.45
C GLN A 568 15.43 -3.97 17.03
N VAL A 569 14.18 -3.56 16.74
CA VAL A 569 13.87 -2.19 16.31
C VAL A 569 14.13 -1.20 17.45
N ASP A 570 13.67 -1.50 18.65
CA ASP A 570 13.89 -0.66 19.84
C ASP A 570 15.38 -0.49 20.13
N ALA A 571 16.15 -1.60 20.11
CA ALA A 571 17.60 -1.56 20.30
C ALA A 571 18.31 -0.72 19.23
N ALA A 572 17.90 -0.83 17.97
CA ALA A 572 18.47 -0.04 16.88
C ALA A 572 18.11 1.45 16.97
N LEU A 573 16.87 1.78 17.34
CA LEU A 573 16.45 3.17 17.56
C LEU A 573 17.12 3.78 18.77
N SER A 574 17.40 3.00 19.82
CA SER A 574 18.22 3.43 20.96
C SER A 574 19.65 3.81 20.55
N LEU A 575 20.25 3.08 19.60
CA LEU A 575 21.55 3.42 19.02
C LEU A 575 21.47 4.63 18.06
N LEU A 576 20.35 4.82 17.39
CA LEU A 576 20.12 5.96 16.51
C LEU A 576 19.87 7.27 17.26
N GLN A 577 19.29 7.22 18.46
CA GLN A 577 18.82 8.41 19.19
C GLN A 577 19.93 9.46 19.43
N PRO A 578 21.17 9.12 19.85
CA PRO A 578 22.25 10.10 19.97
C PRO A 578 22.59 10.79 18.65
N ILE A 579 22.56 10.04 17.54
CA ILE A 579 22.84 10.55 16.19
C ILE A 579 21.70 11.49 15.71
N LEU A 580 20.45 11.19 16.05
CA LEU A 580 19.30 12.08 15.81
C LEU A 580 19.49 13.40 16.55
N ASN A 581 19.97 13.35 17.80
CA ASN A 581 20.24 14.54 18.61
C ASN A 581 21.37 15.39 18.01
N ASP A 582 22.45 14.77 17.56
CA ASP A 582 23.56 15.44 16.90
C ASP A 582 23.14 16.10 15.58
N TYR A 583 22.31 15.38 14.79
CA TYR A 583 21.77 15.93 13.56
C TYR A 583 20.88 17.13 13.81
N GLN A 584 19.98 17.05 14.80
CA GLN A 584 19.12 18.18 15.16
C GLN A 584 19.94 19.37 15.71
N ALA A 585 20.93 19.09 16.57
CA ALA A 585 21.82 20.12 17.10
C ALA A 585 22.64 20.80 15.99
N LEU A 586 23.03 20.07 14.95
CA LEU A 586 23.69 20.64 13.77
C LEU A 586 22.75 21.60 13.04
N LEU A 587 21.52 21.16 12.75
CA LEU A 587 20.52 21.99 12.05
C LEU A 587 20.21 23.27 12.83
N ASP A 588 20.01 23.16 14.14
CA ASP A 588 19.69 24.30 15.02
C ASP A 588 20.86 25.28 15.11
N ARG A 589 22.10 24.79 15.23
CA ARG A 589 23.31 25.63 15.26
C ARG A 589 23.53 26.39 13.96
N GLU A 590 23.30 25.72 12.81
CA GLU A 590 23.49 26.33 11.50
C GLU A 590 22.27 27.15 11.05
N GLY A 591 21.15 27.13 11.80
CA GLY A 591 19.89 27.74 11.40
C GLY A 591 19.32 27.16 10.11
N GLN A 592 19.51 25.87 9.90
CA GLN A 592 19.12 25.17 8.68
C GLN A 592 17.98 24.17 8.94
N ILE A 593 17.35 23.74 7.88
CA ILE A 593 16.34 22.67 7.88
C ILE A 593 16.66 21.64 6.78
N ASP A 594 16.09 20.45 6.88
CA ASP A 594 16.10 19.47 5.80
C ASP A 594 14.74 19.40 5.08
N PHE A 595 14.59 18.48 4.13
CA PHE A 595 13.34 18.28 3.40
C PHE A 595 12.22 17.77 4.30
N ASP A 596 12.53 16.97 5.31
CA ASP A 596 11.54 16.41 6.23
C ASP A 596 11.05 17.48 7.22
N ASP A 597 11.92 18.38 7.64
CA ASP A 597 11.54 19.55 8.44
C ASP A 597 10.56 20.46 7.68
N MET A 598 10.71 20.60 6.35
CA MET A 598 9.75 21.41 5.57
C MET A 598 8.32 20.88 5.73
N ILE A 599 8.14 19.56 5.79
CA ILE A 599 6.82 18.95 5.99
C ILE A 599 6.45 18.94 7.47
N GLY A 600 7.33 18.45 8.34
CA GLY A 600 7.08 18.29 9.78
C GLY A 600 6.75 19.61 10.49
N LYS A 601 7.54 20.66 10.27
CA LYS A 601 7.26 22.02 10.83
C LYS A 601 5.98 22.62 10.25
N ALA A 602 5.72 22.43 8.94
CA ALA A 602 4.48 22.91 8.34
C ALA A 602 3.25 22.22 8.97
N VAL A 603 3.29 20.88 9.16
CA VAL A 603 2.26 20.11 9.88
C VAL A 603 2.06 20.68 11.28
N GLN A 604 3.13 20.89 12.01
CA GLN A 604 3.09 21.44 13.36
C GLN A 604 2.44 22.84 13.39
N TYR A 605 2.86 23.76 12.51
CA TYR A 605 2.36 25.14 12.49
C TYR A 605 0.88 25.23 12.12
N VAL A 606 0.42 24.38 11.21
CA VAL A 606 -1.01 24.32 10.88
C VAL A 606 -1.80 23.75 12.06
N ARG A 607 -1.34 22.65 12.67
CA ARG A 607 -1.98 22.03 13.83
C ARG A 607 -2.09 22.97 15.04
N GLU A 608 -1.03 23.74 15.31
CA GLU A 608 -0.99 24.72 16.40
C GLU A 608 -1.78 26.02 16.09
N GLY A 609 -2.36 26.14 14.88
CA GLY A 609 -3.09 27.33 14.45
C GLY A 609 -2.22 28.57 14.19
N ARG A 610 -0.87 28.41 14.14
CA ARG A 610 0.09 29.47 13.79
C ARG A 610 0.03 29.83 12.31
N PHE A 611 -0.41 28.90 11.47
CA PHE A 611 -0.73 29.14 10.07
C PHE A 611 -2.20 28.84 9.81
N ARG A 612 -2.94 29.82 9.27
CA ARG A 612 -4.32 29.65 8.82
C ARG A 612 -4.34 29.42 7.32
N SER A 613 -4.91 28.31 6.89
CA SER A 613 -5.05 27.96 5.48
C SER A 613 -5.98 28.96 4.77
N PRO A 614 -5.51 29.67 3.73
CA PRO A 614 -6.35 30.57 2.93
C PRO A 614 -7.14 29.82 1.84
N TRP A 615 -6.88 28.52 1.66
CA TRP A 615 -7.40 27.77 0.52
C TRP A 615 -8.73 27.10 0.85
N ARG A 616 -9.71 27.33 -0.03
CA ARG A 616 -11.01 26.65 -0.02
C ARG A 616 -11.02 25.38 -0.88
N TYR A 617 -10.04 25.25 -1.77
CA TYR A 617 -9.88 24.10 -2.66
C TYR A 617 -8.44 23.65 -2.65
N ILE A 618 -8.23 22.39 -2.28
CA ILE A 618 -6.91 21.75 -2.29
C ILE A 618 -6.94 20.64 -3.32
N LEU A 619 -6.16 20.78 -4.39
CA LEU A 619 -6.06 19.82 -5.49
C LEU A 619 -4.71 19.12 -5.43
N VAL A 620 -4.70 17.79 -5.37
CA VAL A 620 -3.47 16.98 -5.24
C VAL A 620 -3.36 15.99 -6.39
N ASP A 621 -2.26 16.10 -7.16
CA ASP A 621 -1.93 15.17 -8.25
C ASP A 621 -1.08 13.99 -7.75
N GLU A 622 -1.11 12.86 -8.50
CA GLU A 622 -0.39 11.62 -8.20
C GLU A 622 -0.59 11.16 -6.74
N PHE A 623 -1.83 11.23 -6.27
CA PHE A 623 -2.18 11.02 -4.86
C PHE A 623 -1.77 9.63 -4.33
N GLN A 624 -1.66 8.60 -5.18
CA GLN A 624 -1.19 7.26 -4.80
C GLN A 624 0.25 7.23 -4.28
N ASP A 625 1.03 8.28 -4.51
CA ASP A 625 2.42 8.38 -4.03
C ASP A 625 2.56 9.16 -2.72
N ILE A 626 1.44 9.50 -2.07
CA ILE A 626 1.45 10.29 -0.84
C ILE A 626 2.02 9.50 0.35
N SER A 627 2.87 10.16 1.16
CA SER A 627 3.29 9.63 2.47
C SER A 627 2.37 10.12 3.58
N GLU A 628 2.38 9.45 4.73
CA GLU A 628 1.56 9.82 5.89
C GLU A 628 1.78 11.28 6.32
N ALA A 629 3.03 11.74 6.39
CA ALA A 629 3.34 13.13 6.77
C ALA A 629 2.70 14.15 5.81
N ARG A 630 2.74 13.88 4.49
CA ARG A 630 2.11 14.74 3.47
C ARG A 630 0.57 14.66 3.53
N ALA A 631 0.02 13.47 3.77
CA ALA A 631 -1.42 13.30 3.95
C ALA A 631 -1.92 14.09 5.16
N ARG A 632 -1.21 14.02 6.30
CA ARG A 632 -1.49 14.84 7.49
C ARG A 632 -1.44 16.34 7.20
N LEU A 633 -0.46 16.80 6.43
CA LEU A 633 -0.40 18.22 6.03
C LEU A 633 -1.65 18.64 5.26
N VAL A 634 -2.09 17.82 4.29
CA VAL A 634 -3.30 18.09 3.51
C VAL A 634 -4.54 18.09 4.40
N GLN A 635 -4.67 17.11 5.31
CA GLN A 635 -5.79 17.03 6.26
C GLN A 635 -5.86 18.27 7.16
N TYR A 636 -4.74 18.66 7.78
CA TYR A 636 -4.72 19.83 8.67
C TYR A 636 -4.96 21.14 7.91
N LEU A 637 -4.45 21.29 6.68
CA LEU A 637 -4.75 22.45 5.84
C LEU A 637 -6.23 22.54 5.48
N ARG A 638 -6.86 21.40 5.14
CA ARG A 638 -8.30 21.31 4.88
C ARG A 638 -9.11 21.70 6.12
N ASP A 639 -8.77 21.10 7.25
CA ASP A 639 -9.54 21.25 8.51
C ASP A 639 -9.35 22.65 9.13
N ALA A 640 -8.21 23.29 8.87
CA ALA A 640 -7.95 24.68 9.30
C ALA A 640 -8.66 25.74 8.44
N ALA A 641 -9.18 25.36 7.30
CA ALA A 641 -9.92 26.26 6.41
C ALA A 641 -11.44 26.06 6.56
N LYS A 642 -12.19 27.16 6.45
CA LYS A 642 -13.65 27.09 6.49
C LYS A 642 -14.19 26.62 5.14
N ASP A 643 -15.03 25.57 5.15
CA ASP A 643 -15.72 25.02 3.95
C ASP A 643 -14.74 24.59 2.83
N CYS A 644 -13.66 23.92 3.20
CA CYS A 644 -12.63 23.46 2.25
C CYS A 644 -13.02 22.14 1.60
N SER A 645 -12.76 22.02 0.28
CA SER A 645 -12.91 20.78 -0.49
C SER A 645 -11.54 20.24 -0.89
N LEU A 646 -11.35 18.95 -0.67
CA LEU A 646 -10.17 18.22 -1.12
C LEU A 646 -10.48 17.48 -2.44
N PHE A 647 -9.59 17.63 -3.42
CA PHE A 647 -9.70 17.00 -4.73
C PHE A 647 -8.39 16.27 -5.07
N CYS A 648 -8.41 14.95 -4.98
CA CYS A 648 -7.24 14.09 -5.21
C CYS A 648 -7.39 13.35 -6.54
N VAL A 649 -6.31 13.32 -7.33
CA VAL A 649 -6.24 12.55 -8.57
C VAL A 649 -5.11 11.53 -8.46
N GLY A 650 -5.39 10.27 -8.72
CA GLY A 650 -4.38 9.22 -8.55
C GLY A 650 -4.69 7.94 -9.33
N ASP A 651 -3.70 7.06 -9.37
CA ASP A 651 -3.77 5.75 -9.98
C ASP A 651 -3.13 4.70 -9.05
N ASP A 652 -3.94 3.98 -8.30
CA ASP A 652 -3.46 2.94 -7.39
C ASP A 652 -2.65 1.85 -8.11
N TRP A 653 -2.90 1.61 -9.41
CA TRP A 653 -2.11 0.69 -10.24
C TRP A 653 -0.70 1.21 -10.57
N GLN A 654 -0.42 2.49 -10.30
CA GLN A 654 0.89 3.13 -10.48
C GLN A 654 1.58 3.50 -9.15
N ALA A 655 1.12 2.96 -8.03
CA ALA A 655 1.76 3.15 -6.72
C ALA A 655 3.02 2.28 -6.61
N ILE A 656 4.19 2.87 -6.85
CA ILE A 656 5.50 2.20 -6.95
C ILE A 656 6.59 2.85 -6.10
N TYR A 657 6.23 3.65 -5.10
CA TYR A 657 7.15 4.42 -4.26
C TYR A 657 7.01 4.11 -2.76
N ARG A 658 6.55 2.89 -2.40
CA ARG A 658 6.50 2.45 -1.00
C ARG A 658 7.85 2.61 -0.30
N PHE A 659 8.93 2.29 -1.00
CA PHE A 659 10.29 2.42 -0.48
C PHE A 659 10.69 3.87 -0.13
N THR A 660 9.93 4.88 -0.53
CA THR A 660 10.10 6.27 -0.11
C THR A 660 9.10 6.69 0.99
N GLY A 661 8.31 5.77 1.53
CA GLY A 661 7.30 6.02 2.55
C GLY A 661 5.90 6.32 2.00
N SER A 662 5.65 6.12 0.68
CA SER A 662 4.29 6.22 0.13
C SER A 662 3.42 5.11 0.66
N ASP A 663 2.21 5.46 1.12
CA ASP A 663 1.24 4.52 1.66
C ASP A 663 0.00 4.46 0.78
N LEU A 664 -0.17 3.32 0.11
CA LEU A 664 -1.30 3.08 -0.79
C LEU A 664 -2.65 3.13 -0.07
N SER A 665 -2.69 2.87 1.24
CA SER A 665 -3.92 2.88 2.03
C SER A 665 -4.64 4.22 1.99
N PHE A 666 -3.93 5.33 1.79
CA PHE A 666 -4.54 6.65 1.60
C PHE A 666 -5.40 6.74 0.33
N THR A 667 -5.11 5.91 -0.67
CA THR A 667 -5.92 5.83 -1.90
C THR A 667 -6.99 4.74 -1.81
N THR A 668 -6.65 3.55 -1.35
CA THR A 668 -7.58 2.40 -1.32
C THR A 668 -8.61 2.49 -0.19
N ALA A 669 -8.25 3.08 0.95
CA ALA A 669 -9.12 3.35 2.10
C ALA A 669 -9.42 4.85 2.25
N PHE A 670 -9.54 5.58 1.14
CA PHE A 670 -9.64 7.05 1.13
C PHE A 670 -10.82 7.56 1.97
N ARG A 671 -12.00 6.94 1.85
CA ARG A 671 -13.20 7.33 2.62
C ARG A 671 -13.00 7.19 4.14
N GLU A 672 -12.32 6.13 4.56
CA GLU A 672 -12.04 5.87 5.98
C GLU A 672 -11.07 6.90 6.56
N LYS A 673 -10.10 7.32 5.75
CA LYS A 673 -9.05 8.26 6.15
C LYS A 673 -9.49 9.74 6.10
N PHE A 674 -10.36 10.11 5.14
CA PHE A 674 -10.71 11.51 4.87
C PHE A 674 -12.18 11.85 5.17
N GLY A 675 -13.05 10.85 5.39
CA GLY A 675 -14.47 11.05 5.65
C GLY A 675 -15.31 11.07 4.38
N SER A 676 -16.38 11.87 4.38
CA SER A 676 -17.34 11.91 3.27
C SER A 676 -16.66 12.15 1.92
N THR A 677 -16.86 11.20 1.00
CA THR A 677 -16.08 11.11 -0.23
C THR A 677 -16.94 10.74 -1.44
N LYS A 678 -16.74 11.44 -2.56
CA LYS A 678 -17.17 11.00 -3.89
C LYS A 678 -15.97 10.46 -4.66
N ILE A 679 -16.09 9.22 -5.16
CA ILE A 679 -15.09 8.58 -6.01
C ILE A 679 -15.60 8.63 -7.45
N THR A 680 -14.76 9.14 -8.36
CA THR A 680 -15.05 9.19 -9.81
C THR A 680 -13.95 8.46 -10.56
N ALA A 681 -14.28 7.43 -11.34
CA ALA A 681 -13.33 6.70 -12.15
C ALA A 681 -13.30 7.24 -13.58
N LEU A 682 -12.11 7.54 -14.11
CA LEU A 682 -11.90 7.85 -15.52
C LEU A 682 -11.74 6.56 -16.31
N ASP A 683 -12.59 6.36 -17.30
CA ASP A 683 -12.79 5.10 -17.98
C ASP A 683 -12.14 5.01 -19.37
N LEU A 684 -11.51 6.07 -19.88
CA LEU A 684 -10.96 6.12 -21.22
C LEU A 684 -9.48 6.53 -21.21
N THR A 685 -8.61 5.66 -21.75
CA THR A 685 -7.20 6.00 -21.99
C THR A 685 -6.96 6.42 -23.44
N PHE A 686 -6.08 7.42 -23.59
CA PHE A 686 -5.65 7.99 -24.87
C PHE A 686 -4.23 7.56 -25.26
N ARG A 687 -3.58 6.72 -24.41
CA ARG A 687 -2.16 6.42 -24.58
C ARG A 687 -1.90 5.16 -25.39
N PHE A 688 -2.54 4.06 -25.06
CA PHE A 688 -2.23 2.74 -25.59
C PHE A 688 -3.47 2.04 -26.16
N ASN A 689 -3.22 1.05 -27.00
CA ASN A 689 -4.24 0.26 -27.66
C ASN A 689 -4.86 -0.82 -26.75
N SER A 690 -5.91 -1.49 -27.27
CA SER A 690 -6.67 -2.50 -26.51
C SER A 690 -5.85 -3.74 -26.14
N GLY A 691 -4.86 -4.15 -26.96
CA GLY A 691 -4.02 -5.32 -26.66
C GLY A 691 -3.10 -5.09 -25.46
N ILE A 692 -2.44 -3.91 -25.36
CA ILE A 692 -1.66 -3.53 -24.19
C ILE A 692 -2.58 -3.40 -22.97
N SER A 693 -3.75 -2.77 -23.13
CA SER A 693 -4.71 -2.57 -22.04
C SER A 693 -5.16 -3.90 -21.44
N ASP A 694 -5.50 -4.88 -22.27
CA ASP A 694 -5.98 -6.17 -21.80
C ASP A 694 -4.91 -6.90 -20.95
N VAL A 695 -3.69 -7.03 -21.48
CA VAL A 695 -2.60 -7.71 -20.77
C VAL A 695 -2.26 -6.99 -19.46
N ALA A 696 -2.08 -5.67 -19.51
CA ALA A 696 -1.66 -4.87 -18.35
C ALA A 696 -2.73 -4.87 -17.25
N THR A 697 -4.00 -4.70 -17.62
CA THR A 697 -5.13 -4.65 -16.67
C THR A 697 -5.35 -6.01 -15.99
N ARG A 698 -5.42 -7.09 -16.77
CA ARG A 698 -5.57 -8.43 -16.20
C ARG A 698 -4.40 -8.78 -15.28
N PHE A 699 -3.19 -8.40 -15.67
CA PHE A 699 -1.99 -8.67 -14.87
C PHE A 699 -2.02 -7.94 -13.53
N VAL A 700 -2.33 -6.63 -13.50
CA VAL A 700 -2.34 -5.86 -12.24
C VAL A 700 -3.49 -6.27 -11.31
N LEU A 701 -4.65 -6.63 -11.89
CA LEU A 701 -5.86 -7.05 -11.14
C LEU A 701 -5.78 -8.46 -10.55
N GLN A 702 -4.72 -9.24 -10.79
CA GLN A 702 -4.48 -10.45 -10.01
C GLN A 702 -4.30 -10.13 -8.52
N ASN A 703 -3.85 -8.94 -8.17
CA ASN A 703 -3.84 -8.47 -6.79
C ASN A 703 -5.24 -7.94 -6.41
N PRO A 704 -5.96 -8.60 -5.49
CA PRO A 704 -7.33 -8.23 -5.12
C PRO A 704 -7.45 -6.90 -4.38
N VAL A 705 -6.35 -6.36 -3.86
CA VAL A 705 -6.32 -5.05 -3.17
C VAL A 705 -6.46 -3.90 -4.16
N GLN A 706 -6.14 -4.12 -5.44
CA GLN A 706 -6.23 -3.08 -6.46
C GLN A 706 -7.69 -2.72 -6.77
N VAL A 707 -7.99 -1.44 -6.84
CA VAL A 707 -9.34 -0.97 -7.15
C VAL A 707 -9.69 -1.32 -8.59
N ASN A 708 -10.73 -2.11 -8.77
CA ASN A 708 -11.20 -2.42 -10.11
C ASN A 708 -11.85 -1.18 -10.74
N LYS A 709 -11.31 -0.75 -11.89
CA LYS A 709 -11.80 0.39 -12.67
C LYS A 709 -11.90 0.01 -14.15
N PRO A 710 -12.99 0.35 -14.83
CA PRO A 710 -13.10 0.12 -16.26
C PRO A 710 -12.07 0.98 -16.99
N LEU A 711 -11.33 0.39 -17.92
CA LEU A 711 -10.35 1.12 -18.73
C LEU A 711 -10.56 0.80 -20.20
N ASN A 712 -11.26 1.67 -20.90
CA ASN A 712 -11.49 1.59 -22.34
C ASN A 712 -10.34 2.26 -23.09
N THR A 713 -10.13 1.85 -24.33
CA THR A 713 -9.14 2.44 -25.24
C THR A 713 -9.79 2.96 -26.50
N LEU A 714 -9.25 4.04 -27.07
CA LEU A 714 -9.70 4.54 -28.37
C LEU A 714 -9.25 3.62 -29.50
N ASP A 715 -7.99 3.17 -29.43
CA ASP A 715 -7.42 2.29 -30.45
C ASP A 715 -7.74 0.82 -30.14
N LYS A 716 -8.53 0.20 -31.01
CA LYS A 716 -8.95 -1.21 -30.90
C LYS A 716 -8.17 -2.04 -31.91
N VAL A 717 -7.32 -2.91 -31.40
CA VAL A 717 -6.49 -3.82 -32.22
C VAL A 717 -7.05 -5.25 -32.16
N LYS A 718 -6.85 -6.00 -33.24
CA LYS A 718 -7.33 -7.39 -33.37
C LYS A 718 -6.21 -8.43 -33.20
N HIS A 719 -4.98 -8.00 -33.01
CA HIS A 719 -3.81 -8.86 -32.86
C HIS A 719 -3.06 -8.49 -31.57
N PRO A 720 -2.33 -9.42 -30.99
CA PRO A 720 -1.51 -9.16 -29.81
C PRO A 720 -0.48 -8.05 -30.05
N THR A 721 -0.36 -7.14 -29.13
CA THR A 721 0.59 -6.03 -29.16
C THR A 721 1.64 -6.12 -28.03
N VAL A 722 1.62 -7.19 -27.29
CA VAL A 722 2.68 -7.57 -26.35
C VAL A 722 3.36 -8.83 -26.88
N SER A 723 4.64 -8.77 -27.15
CA SER A 723 5.45 -9.89 -27.68
C SER A 723 6.46 -10.35 -26.65
N LEU A 724 6.70 -11.65 -26.56
CA LEU A 724 7.70 -12.23 -25.68
C LEU A 724 8.78 -12.97 -26.49
N LEU A 725 10.01 -12.45 -26.45
CA LEU A 725 11.20 -13.17 -26.95
C LEU A 725 11.70 -14.12 -25.88
N ARG A 726 11.67 -15.41 -26.18
CA ARG A 726 12.05 -16.53 -25.32
C ARG A 726 13.34 -17.15 -25.80
N GLU A 727 14.47 -16.81 -25.25
CA GLU A 727 15.77 -17.43 -25.57
C GLU A 727 16.57 -17.64 -24.29
N ASP A 728 17.38 -18.72 -24.23
CA ASP A 728 18.36 -18.88 -23.18
C ASP A 728 19.66 -18.11 -23.47
N ASN A 729 20.35 -17.69 -22.41
CA ASN A 729 21.54 -16.86 -22.49
C ASN A 729 22.86 -17.68 -22.62
N ARG A 730 22.78 -18.99 -22.94
CA ARG A 730 23.96 -19.83 -23.02
C ARG A 730 24.84 -19.37 -24.17
N PRO A 731 26.15 -19.17 -23.94
CA PRO A 731 27.08 -18.88 -25.03
C PRO A 731 27.13 -20.11 -25.97
N ARG A 732 26.51 -20.00 -27.12
CA ARG A 732 26.68 -20.96 -28.20
C ARG A 732 28.09 -20.80 -28.69
N GLN A 733 28.88 -21.88 -28.74
CA GLN A 733 30.32 -21.87 -29.09
C GLN A 733 30.66 -21.26 -30.45
N ASN A 734 29.75 -20.78 -31.27
CA ASN A 734 29.96 -20.17 -32.58
C ASN A 734 28.85 -19.21 -33.00
N SER A 735 28.32 -18.33 -32.12
CA SER A 735 27.28 -17.40 -32.56
C SER A 735 27.83 -16.00 -32.86
N ASP A 736 28.20 -15.76 -34.10
CA ASP A 736 28.32 -14.41 -34.71
C ASP A 736 26.96 -13.73 -34.94
N GLY A 737 25.90 -14.21 -34.30
CA GLY A 737 24.54 -13.71 -34.46
C GLY A 737 24.23 -12.50 -33.59
N PRO A 738 23.17 -11.71 -33.94
CA PRO A 738 22.75 -10.54 -33.18
C PRO A 738 22.30 -10.94 -31.78
N SER A 739 22.54 -10.06 -30.77
CA SER A 739 22.05 -10.23 -29.40
C SER A 739 20.51 -10.26 -29.34
N ARG A 740 19.94 -10.79 -28.25
CA ARG A 740 18.49 -10.80 -28.05
C ARG A 740 17.87 -9.40 -28.18
N LEU A 741 18.52 -8.42 -27.56
CA LEU A 741 18.11 -7.02 -27.67
C LEU A 741 18.18 -6.53 -29.11
N GLU A 742 19.28 -6.84 -29.84
CA GLU A 742 19.47 -6.41 -31.22
C GLU A 742 18.43 -7.02 -32.18
N LYS A 743 17.99 -8.27 -31.94
CA LYS A 743 16.90 -8.90 -32.71
C LYS A 743 15.59 -8.11 -32.55
N VAL A 744 15.27 -7.72 -31.31
CA VAL A 744 14.06 -6.94 -31.04
C VAL A 744 14.16 -5.53 -31.64
N ILE A 745 15.29 -4.86 -31.49
CA ILE A 745 15.52 -3.53 -32.06
C ILE A 745 15.46 -3.55 -33.60
N SER A 746 16.06 -4.56 -34.23
CA SER A 746 15.94 -4.74 -35.68
C SER A 746 14.48 -4.91 -36.11
N ARG A 747 13.73 -5.75 -35.38
CA ARG A 747 12.31 -5.95 -35.67
C ARG A 747 11.51 -4.67 -35.50
N ILE A 748 11.79 -3.88 -34.48
CA ILE A 748 11.13 -2.57 -34.30
C ILE A 748 11.49 -1.64 -35.46
N ALA A 749 12.77 -1.57 -35.84
CA ALA A 749 13.21 -0.71 -36.94
C ALA A 749 12.56 -1.06 -38.29
N ASP A 750 12.21 -2.36 -38.52
CA ASP A 750 11.52 -2.82 -39.72
C ASP A 750 10.04 -2.42 -39.79
N ILE A 751 9.37 -2.25 -38.63
CA ILE A 751 7.92 -2.01 -38.57
C ILE A 751 7.56 -0.58 -38.12
N ALA A 752 8.49 0.12 -37.50
CA ALA A 752 8.24 1.44 -36.92
C ALA A 752 8.26 2.53 -37.99
N GLU A 753 7.43 3.54 -37.81
CA GLU A 753 7.54 4.76 -38.59
C GLU A 753 8.86 5.49 -38.29
N PRO A 754 9.49 6.12 -39.31
CA PRO A 754 10.73 6.86 -39.11
C PRO A 754 10.60 7.93 -38.01
N GLY A 755 11.52 7.95 -37.05
CA GLY A 755 11.50 8.86 -35.92
C GLY A 755 10.76 8.32 -34.68
N SER A 756 10.21 7.11 -34.72
CA SER A 756 9.55 6.47 -33.57
C SER A 756 10.47 6.36 -32.38
N SER A 757 9.92 6.60 -31.19
CA SER A 757 10.60 6.49 -29.91
C SER A 757 10.55 5.06 -29.37
N VAL A 758 11.68 4.58 -28.84
CA VAL A 758 11.80 3.24 -28.24
C VAL A 758 12.42 3.37 -26.86
N TYR A 759 11.72 2.96 -25.83
CA TYR A 759 12.26 2.88 -24.47
C TYR A 759 12.76 1.48 -24.14
N LEU A 760 13.99 1.40 -23.70
CA LEU A 760 14.60 0.20 -23.12
C LEU A 760 14.44 0.31 -21.60
N LEU A 761 13.60 -0.55 -21.01
CA LEU A 761 13.23 -0.50 -19.60
C LEU A 761 13.82 -1.68 -18.84
N GLY A 762 14.51 -1.41 -17.73
CA GLY A 762 15.01 -2.42 -16.81
C GLY A 762 14.57 -2.13 -15.37
N ARG A 763 14.49 -3.18 -14.54
CA ARG A 763 14.24 -3.01 -13.11
C ARG A 763 15.36 -2.21 -12.44
N TYR A 764 16.60 -2.47 -12.86
CA TYR A 764 17.82 -1.83 -12.39
C TYR A 764 18.62 -1.25 -13.55
N GLY A 765 19.47 -0.26 -13.26
CA GLY A 765 20.31 0.37 -14.28
C GLY A 765 21.29 -0.59 -14.96
N PHE A 766 21.80 -1.61 -14.25
CA PHE A 766 22.70 -2.61 -14.83
C PHE A 766 22.00 -3.66 -15.71
N ASN A 767 20.66 -3.72 -15.71
CA ASN A 767 19.92 -4.52 -16.69
C ASN A 767 19.84 -3.84 -18.07
N LEU A 768 20.25 -2.58 -18.17
CA LEU A 768 20.20 -1.78 -19.38
C LEU A 768 21.51 -1.87 -20.13
N PRO A 769 21.51 -1.72 -21.48
CA PRO A 769 22.73 -1.63 -22.24
C PRO A 769 23.58 -0.46 -21.78
N ASP A 770 24.90 -0.64 -21.81
CA ASP A 770 25.82 0.43 -21.50
C ASP A 770 25.81 1.54 -22.60
N ARG A 771 26.48 2.65 -22.31
CA ARG A 771 26.47 3.80 -23.20
C ARG A 771 27.07 3.46 -24.59
N ARG A 772 28.04 2.54 -24.65
CA ARG A 772 28.71 2.15 -25.92
C ARG A 772 27.76 1.28 -26.73
N GLU A 773 27.12 0.31 -26.13
CA GLU A 773 26.14 -0.55 -26.79
C GLU A 773 24.95 0.24 -27.30
N LEU A 774 24.39 1.15 -26.46
CA LEU A 774 23.30 2.02 -26.88
C LEU A 774 23.68 2.88 -28.08
N GLN A 775 24.88 3.45 -28.07
CA GLN A 775 25.38 4.26 -29.20
C GLN A 775 25.59 3.42 -30.47
N ARG A 776 26.10 2.19 -30.33
CA ARG A 776 26.24 1.23 -31.45
C ARG A 776 24.89 0.92 -32.09
N LEU A 777 23.88 0.62 -31.26
CA LEU A 777 22.52 0.34 -31.71
C LEU A 777 21.89 1.57 -32.40
N ALA A 778 22.03 2.75 -31.81
CA ALA A 778 21.50 3.99 -32.38
C ALA A 778 22.12 4.33 -33.76
N VAL A 779 23.43 4.07 -33.93
CA VAL A 779 24.10 4.25 -35.25
C VAL A 779 23.63 3.21 -36.28
N ARG A 780 23.38 1.97 -35.81
CA ARG A 780 22.96 0.89 -36.72
C ARG A 780 21.49 1.02 -37.15
N TYR A 781 20.65 1.58 -36.30
CA TYR A 781 19.21 1.73 -36.54
C TYR A 781 18.77 3.20 -36.46
N PRO A 782 19.20 4.07 -37.39
CA PRO A 782 18.95 5.52 -37.33
C PRO A 782 17.49 5.92 -37.57
N SER A 783 16.63 5.00 -38.01
CA SER A 783 15.19 5.24 -38.20
C SER A 783 14.39 5.38 -36.90
N ILE A 784 14.97 4.98 -35.76
CA ILE A 784 14.29 5.00 -34.46
C ILE A 784 15.16 5.72 -33.40
N THR A 785 14.51 6.27 -32.37
CA THR A 785 15.19 6.95 -31.27
C THR A 785 15.18 6.05 -30.03
N LEU A 786 16.37 5.67 -29.54
CA LEU A 786 16.53 4.77 -28.40
C LEU A 786 16.81 5.56 -27.11
N GLU A 787 16.06 5.31 -26.06
CA GLU A 787 16.32 5.82 -24.71
C GLU A 787 16.28 4.69 -23.67
N CYS A 788 17.22 4.74 -22.70
CA CYS A 788 17.31 3.80 -21.60
C CYS A 788 16.78 4.42 -20.30
N HIS A 789 15.87 3.73 -19.62
CA HIS A 789 15.34 4.15 -18.31
C HIS A 789 15.13 2.94 -17.38
N THR A 790 15.33 3.15 -16.07
CA THR A 790 14.71 2.21 -15.13
C THR A 790 13.19 2.38 -15.20
N VAL A 791 12.44 1.32 -14.88
CA VAL A 791 10.97 1.39 -14.91
C VAL A 791 10.45 2.52 -14.03
N HIS A 792 11.05 2.73 -12.84
CA HIS A 792 10.70 3.86 -11.95
C HIS A 792 10.90 5.23 -12.62
N ALA A 793 12.03 5.42 -13.31
CA ALA A 793 12.34 6.67 -13.99
C ALA A 793 11.51 6.90 -15.27
N SER A 794 10.82 5.87 -15.76
CA SER A 794 9.90 5.96 -16.89
C SER A 794 8.49 6.43 -16.50
N LYS A 795 8.16 6.46 -15.19
CA LYS A 795 6.84 6.93 -14.73
C LYS A 795 6.58 8.36 -15.21
N GLY A 796 5.39 8.60 -15.73
CA GLY A 796 5.00 9.89 -16.33
C GLY A 796 5.46 10.09 -17.78
N LYS A 797 6.35 9.22 -18.32
CA LYS A 797 6.82 9.27 -19.72
C LYS A 797 6.06 8.29 -20.60
N GLU A 798 6.27 8.38 -21.93
CA GLU A 798 5.69 7.46 -22.91
C GLU A 798 6.58 7.37 -24.16
N ALA A 799 6.51 6.25 -24.87
CA ALA A 799 7.21 5.99 -26.13
C ALA A 799 6.30 5.20 -27.07
N ASP A 800 6.64 5.16 -28.35
CA ASP A 800 5.87 4.40 -29.33
C ASP A 800 6.06 2.90 -29.10
N TYR A 801 7.29 2.49 -28.79
CA TYR A 801 7.64 1.11 -28.48
C TYR A 801 8.36 1.01 -27.13
N VAL A 802 8.15 -0.10 -26.43
CA VAL A 802 8.83 -0.40 -25.15
C VAL A 802 9.45 -1.79 -25.21
N VAL A 803 10.69 -1.91 -24.77
CA VAL A 803 11.39 -3.18 -24.57
C VAL A 803 11.69 -3.35 -23.08
N VAL A 804 11.15 -4.39 -22.44
CA VAL A 804 11.40 -4.70 -21.04
C VAL A 804 12.46 -5.77 -20.92
N LEU A 805 13.52 -5.47 -20.15
CA LEU A 805 14.71 -6.28 -19.96
C LEU A 805 14.80 -6.81 -18.52
N GLY A 806 15.49 -7.94 -18.33
CA GLY A 806 15.78 -8.50 -17.00
C GLY A 806 14.59 -9.16 -16.32
N LEU A 807 13.65 -9.72 -17.09
CA LEU A 807 12.51 -10.48 -16.58
C LEU A 807 12.95 -11.88 -16.10
N GLU A 808 13.91 -11.91 -15.17
CA GLU A 808 14.57 -13.10 -14.66
C GLU A 808 14.32 -13.25 -13.16
N THR A 809 14.43 -14.47 -12.62
CA THR A 809 14.35 -14.75 -11.19
C THR A 809 15.65 -14.39 -10.48
N GLY A 810 15.61 -14.19 -9.16
CA GLY A 810 16.77 -13.98 -8.31
C GLY A 810 16.80 -12.65 -7.58
N LYS A 811 17.87 -12.41 -6.80
CA LYS A 811 18.01 -11.22 -5.93
C LYS A 811 17.78 -9.91 -6.69
N PHE A 812 18.22 -9.82 -7.93
CA PHE A 812 18.12 -8.64 -8.80
C PHE A 812 17.26 -8.90 -10.04
N GLY A 813 16.30 -9.82 -9.91
CA GLY A 813 15.36 -10.15 -10.98
C GLY A 813 14.24 -9.12 -11.13
N PHE A 814 13.24 -9.46 -11.94
CA PHE A 814 11.98 -8.72 -12.06
C PHE A 814 10.81 -9.71 -12.13
N PRO A 815 10.11 -9.99 -11.00
CA PRO A 815 10.15 -9.29 -9.69
C PRO A 815 11.48 -9.50 -8.96
N THR A 816 11.85 -8.49 -8.16
CA THR A 816 13.06 -8.56 -7.35
C THR A 816 12.91 -9.50 -6.17
N GLY A 817 13.93 -10.35 -5.94
CA GLY A 817 14.08 -11.12 -4.71
C GLY A 817 14.86 -10.37 -3.62
N LYS A 818 15.21 -9.10 -3.82
CA LYS A 818 15.90 -8.29 -2.81
C LYS A 818 14.92 -7.88 -1.72
N THR A 819 15.16 -8.34 -0.51
CA THR A 819 14.41 -7.92 0.69
C THR A 819 14.97 -6.61 1.25
N THR A 820 14.09 -5.78 1.79
CA THR A 820 14.49 -4.60 2.59
C THR A 820 15.00 -5.08 3.94
N HIS A 821 15.99 -4.40 4.52
CA HIS A 821 16.48 -4.72 5.86
C HIS A 821 15.33 -4.60 6.87
N PRO A 822 15.13 -5.55 7.80
CA PRO A 822 14.00 -5.56 8.75
C PRO A 822 13.82 -4.26 9.52
N LEU A 823 14.89 -3.62 9.95
CA LEU A 823 14.84 -2.31 10.62
C LEU A 823 14.28 -1.19 9.74
N LEU A 824 14.65 -1.18 8.46
CA LEU A 824 14.12 -0.20 7.50
C LEU A 824 12.65 -0.52 7.16
N GLU A 825 12.32 -1.81 7.10
CA GLU A 825 10.96 -2.29 6.86
C GLU A 825 9.99 -1.87 7.97
N ALA A 826 10.44 -1.89 9.23
CA ALA A 826 9.66 -1.47 10.39
C ALA A 826 9.23 0.02 10.34
N LEU A 827 9.98 0.86 9.62
CA LEU A 827 9.69 2.28 9.43
C LEU A 827 8.99 2.59 8.10
N LEU A 828 8.62 1.57 7.32
CA LEU A 828 7.85 1.71 6.08
C LEU A 828 6.37 1.40 6.31
N PRO A 829 5.47 1.89 5.44
CA PRO A 829 4.09 1.45 5.43
C PRO A 829 3.99 -0.09 5.34
N PRO A 830 2.95 -0.71 5.89
CA PRO A 830 2.80 -2.16 5.89
C PRO A 830 2.92 -2.78 4.50
N LEU A 831 3.52 -3.97 4.41
CA LEU A 831 3.52 -4.76 3.18
C LEU A 831 2.11 -5.22 2.85
N GLU A 832 1.78 -5.20 1.58
CA GLU A 832 0.55 -5.81 1.09
C GLU A 832 0.68 -7.34 1.20
N GLY A 833 -0.40 -8.01 1.60
CA GLY A 833 -0.43 -9.48 1.75
C GLY A 833 -0.35 -10.26 0.43
N TYR A 834 -0.38 -9.59 -0.73
CA TYR A 834 -0.28 -10.25 -2.04
C TYR A 834 1.19 -10.32 -2.51
N PRO A 835 1.64 -11.49 -3.02
CA PRO A 835 3.04 -11.65 -3.45
C PRO A 835 3.43 -10.67 -4.55
N HIS A 836 4.58 -10.03 -4.39
CA HIS A 836 5.15 -9.09 -5.36
C HIS A 836 4.20 -7.93 -5.76
N ALA A 837 3.31 -7.48 -4.86
CA ALA A 837 2.28 -6.47 -5.17
C ALA A 837 2.85 -5.20 -5.81
N GLU A 838 3.89 -4.59 -5.24
CA GLU A 838 4.54 -3.38 -5.79
C GLU A 838 5.28 -3.67 -7.10
N GLU A 839 5.99 -4.80 -7.21
CA GLU A 839 6.68 -5.22 -8.44
C GLU A 839 5.67 -5.49 -9.57
N ARG A 840 4.48 -5.99 -9.25
CA ARG A 840 3.38 -6.18 -10.20
C ARG A 840 2.91 -4.84 -10.78
N ARG A 841 2.71 -3.83 -9.94
CA ARG A 841 2.40 -2.47 -10.39
C ARG A 841 3.56 -1.88 -11.22
N LEU A 842 4.79 -2.22 -10.86
CA LEU A 842 5.96 -1.78 -11.62
C LEU A 842 5.96 -2.35 -13.04
N LEU A 843 5.62 -3.63 -13.22
CA LEU A 843 5.46 -4.21 -14.58
C LEU A 843 4.27 -3.57 -15.31
N TYR A 844 3.14 -3.33 -14.64
CA TYR A 844 2.04 -2.56 -15.22
C TYR A 844 2.49 -1.18 -15.72
N VAL A 845 3.30 -0.47 -14.93
CA VAL A 845 3.89 0.81 -15.36
C VAL A 845 4.74 0.61 -16.61
N ALA A 846 5.60 -0.41 -16.67
CA ALA A 846 6.43 -0.68 -17.84
C ALA A 846 5.60 -0.94 -19.09
N LEU A 847 4.59 -1.81 -19.01
CA LEU A 847 3.69 -2.15 -20.13
C LEU A 847 2.95 -0.91 -20.65
N THR A 848 2.44 -0.08 -19.76
CA THR A 848 1.62 1.10 -20.09
C THR A 848 2.43 2.33 -20.50
N ARG A 849 3.75 2.21 -20.68
CA ARG A 849 4.57 3.28 -21.30
C ARG A 849 4.47 3.28 -22.82
N ALA A 850 4.20 2.12 -23.44
CA ALA A 850 4.10 2.00 -24.88
C ALA A 850 2.77 2.53 -25.42
N ARG A 851 2.83 3.14 -26.61
CA ARG A 851 1.65 3.50 -27.39
C ARG A 851 1.25 2.38 -28.36
N CYS A 852 2.23 1.82 -29.07
CA CYS A 852 2.02 0.89 -30.17
C CYS A 852 2.23 -0.56 -29.79
N ARG A 853 3.42 -0.91 -29.20
CA ARG A 853 3.77 -2.30 -28.94
C ARG A 853 4.78 -2.43 -27.80
N VAL A 854 4.70 -3.55 -27.06
CA VAL A 854 5.62 -3.92 -25.99
C VAL A 854 6.34 -5.20 -26.34
N TYR A 855 7.65 -5.23 -26.13
CA TYR A 855 8.49 -6.41 -26.26
C TYR A 855 9.07 -6.79 -24.90
N LEU A 856 8.84 -8.03 -24.49
CA LEU A 856 9.38 -8.62 -23.27
C LEU A 856 10.54 -9.52 -23.67
N ILE A 857 11.71 -9.36 -23.04
CA ILE A 857 12.87 -10.23 -23.26
C ILE A 857 13.11 -11.03 -21.98
N ALA A 858 13.01 -12.35 -22.07
CA ALA A 858 13.24 -13.25 -20.95
C ALA A 858 14.27 -14.32 -21.28
N ASP A 859 15.16 -14.59 -20.30
CA ASP A 859 15.98 -15.81 -20.31
C ASP A 859 15.14 -16.95 -19.74
N MET A 860 14.78 -17.90 -20.58
CA MET A 860 13.90 -19.01 -20.18
C MET A 860 14.57 -19.97 -19.19
N ALA A 861 15.91 -19.99 -19.11
CA ALA A 861 16.61 -20.78 -18.10
C ALA A 861 16.45 -20.25 -16.68
N VAL A 862 16.12 -18.97 -16.56
CA VAL A 862 15.94 -18.26 -15.27
C VAL A 862 14.72 -17.33 -15.30
N ALA A 863 13.69 -17.71 -16.06
CA ALA A 863 12.49 -16.91 -16.23
C ALA A 863 11.81 -16.57 -14.89
N SER A 864 11.36 -15.33 -14.76
CA SER A 864 10.71 -14.86 -13.54
C SER A 864 9.29 -15.40 -13.38
N ASP A 865 8.76 -15.34 -12.16
CA ASP A 865 7.38 -15.72 -11.88
C ASP A 865 6.38 -14.95 -12.73
N PHE A 866 6.66 -13.70 -13.08
CA PHE A 866 5.82 -12.90 -13.97
C PHE A 866 5.79 -13.44 -15.40
N VAL A 867 6.94 -13.89 -15.93
CA VAL A 867 6.98 -14.53 -17.25
C VAL A 867 6.22 -15.86 -17.24
N VAL A 868 6.37 -16.63 -16.16
CA VAL A 868 5.65 -17.90 -15.99
C VAL A 868 4.14 -17.65 -15.92
N GLU A 869 3.69 -16.64 -15.17
CA GLU A 869 2.29 -16.24 -15.09
C GLU A 869 1.73 -15.83 -16.46
N LEU A 870 2.46 -14.96 -17.18
CA LEU A 870 2.05 -14.47 -18.49
C LEU A 870 1.92 -15.61 -19.53
N LEU A 871 2.72 -16.67 -19.40
CA LEU A 871 2.66 -17.83 -20.27
C LEU A 871 1.59 -18.85 -19.89
N LYS A 872 1.33 -19.03 -18.59
CA LYS A 872 0.31 -19.94 -18.07
C LYS A 872 -1.09 -19.35 -18.08
N GLY A 873 -1.20 -18.03 -17.92
CA GLY A 873 -2.46 -17.29 -17.92
C GLY A 873 -3.05 -17.15 -19.34
N GLN A 874 -4.32 -16.80 -19.41
CA GLN A 874 -5.00 -16.52 -20.68
C GLN A 874 -4.72 -15.08 -21.15
N TYR A 875 -3.45 -14.72 -21.29
CA TYR A 875 -3.04 -13.41 -21.80
C TYR A 875 -2.81 -13.45 -23.31
N GLU A 876 -3.26 -12.43 -24.03
CA GLU A 876 -3.03 -12.32 -25.48
C GLU A 876 -1.61 -11.80 -25.76
N ILE A 877 -0.63 -12.72 -25.75
CA ILE A 877 0.79 -12.44 -26.02
C ILE A 877 1.21 -13.08 -27.32
N ASP A 878 1.93 -12.33 -28.17
CA ASP A 878 2.56 -12.87 -29.36
C ASP A 878 3.83 -13.64 -29.00
N LEU A 879 3.74 -14.94 -29.11
CA LEU A 879 4.85 -15.88 -28.89
C LEU A 879 5.50 -16.32 -30.19
N ASN A 880 4.97 -15.96 -31.35
CA ASN A 880 5.37 -16.45 -32.67
C ASN A 880 6.11 -15.41 -33.50
N GLU A 881 6.14 -14.16 -33.08
CA GLU A 881 6.85 -13.08 -33.79
C GLU A 881 8.35 -13.38 -33.97
N PHE A 882 8.94 -14.04 -32.96
CA PHE A 882 10.31 -14.52 -33.02
C PHE A 882 10.31 -16.04 -33.09
N SER A 883 10.83 -16.59 -34.21
CA SER A 883 10.99 -18.04 -34.38
C SER A 883 12.08 -18.55 -33.45
N THR A 884 11.71 -18.96 -32.24
CA THR A 884 12.61 -19.59 -31.28
C THR A 884 12.29 -21.08 -31.17
N SER A 885 13.30 -21.93 -31.32
CA SER A 885 13.17 -23.39 -31.18
C SER A 885 13.03 -23.89 -29.73
N LEU A 886 12.78 -22.96 -28.77
CA LEU A 886 12.62 -23.31 -27.37
C LEU A 886 11.20 -23.79 -27.12
N SER A 887 11.10 -25.08 -26.92
CA SER A 887 9.86 -25.72 -26.52
C SER A 887 9.35 -25.21 -25.16
N GLN A 888 8.03 -25.18 -24.99
CA GLN A 888 7.34 -24.77 -23.74
C GLN A 888 7.80 -25.54 -22.49
N HIS A 889 8.53 -26.63 -22.65
CA HIS A 889 8.99 -27.51 -21.56
C HIS A 889 10.16 -26.95 -20.73
N LEU A 890 10.90 -25.95 -21.22
CA LEU A 890 11.91 -25.23 -20.42
C LEU A 890 11.33 -24.33 -19.33
N LEU A 891 10.02 -24.12 -19.34
CA LEU A 891 9.30 -23.34 -18.32
C LEU A 891 9.27 -23.96 -16.93
N HIS A 892 9.50 -25.25 -16.82
CA HIS A 892 9.65 -25.93 -15.56
C HIS A 892 11.13 -25.98 -15.17
N MET A 893 11.67 -24.88 -14.69
CA MET A 893 12.92 -24.96 -13.93
C MET A 893 12.65 -25.92 -12.78
N LEU A 894 13.38 -27.03 -12.77
CA LEU A 894 13.16 -28.04 -11.76
C LEU A 894 13.45 -27.43 -10.39
N LYS A 895 12.49 -27.47 -9.52
CA LYS A 895 12.71 -27.17 -8.11
C LYS A 895 13.81 -28.10 -7.59
N CYS A 896 14.62 -27.62 -6.69
CA CYS A 896 15.58 -28.44 -6.01
C CYS A 896 14.86 -29.50 -5.18
N MET A 897 15.07 -30.77 -5.49
CA MET A 897 14.44 -31.91 -4.79
C MET A 897 14.89 -32.04 -3.33
N LYS A 898 15.95 -31.32 -2.93
CA LYS A 898 16.46 -31.37 -1.56
C LYS A 898 15.85 -30.28 -0.67
N CYS A 899 15.83 -29.04 -1.10
CA CYS A 899 15.33 -27.92 -0.29
C CYS A 899 13.94 -27.42 -0.74
N GLU A 900 13.38 -27.98 -1.80
CA GLU A 900 12.05 -27.74 -2.37
C GLU A 900 11.72 -26.29 -2.80
N THR A 901 12.34 -25.30 -2.20
CA THR A 901 12.15 -23.88 -2.51
C THR A 901 13.25 -23.30 -3.41
N GLY A 902 14.42 -23.97 -3.51
CA GLY A 902 15.48 -23.58 -4.45
C GLY A 902 15.21 -24.06 -5.87
N THR A 903 15.86 -23.42 -6.83
CA THR A 903 15.85 -23.82 -8.26
C THR A 903 17.21 -24.32 -8.69
N MET A 904 17.22 -25.29 -9.61
CA MET A 904 18.44 -25.84 -10.17
C MET A 904 18.96 -24.91 -11.28
N VAL A 905 20.12 -24.30 -11.09
CA VAL A 905 20.73 -23.37 -12.05
C VAL A 905 21.97 -23.96 -12.71
N PRO A 906 22.22 -23.71 -14.00
CA PRO A 906 23.39 -24.24 -14.69
C PRO A 906 24.68 -23.60 -14.15
N ARG A 907 25.68 -24.42 -13.91
CA ARG A 907 27.04 -24.02 -13.46
C ARG A 907 28.10 -24.78 -14.23
N GLN A 908 29.20 -24.12 -14.50
CA GLN A 908 30.36 -24.73 -15.20
C GLN A 908 31.40 -25.23 -14.18
N SER A 909 31.95 -26.42 -14.41
CA SER A 909 33.07 -26.97 -13.66
C SER A 909 34.13 -27.51 -14.60
N GLN A 910 35.32 -27.86 -14.10
CA GLN A 910 36.35 -28.56 -14.88
C GLN A 910 35.88 -29.89 -15.47
N PHE A 911 34.80 -30.46 -14.98
CA PHE A 911 34.17 -31.72 -15.42
C PHE A 911 32.95 -31.53 -16.31
N GLY A 912 32.70 -30.29 -16.80
CA GLY A 912 31.56 -29.94 -17.65
C GLY A 912 30.44 -29.23 -16.93
N LEU A 913 29.30 -29.01 -17.63
CA LEU A 913 28.11 -28.36 -17.14
C LEU A 913 27.39 -29.25 -16.10
N PHE A 914 27.01 -28.64 -15.02
CA PHE A 914 26.12 -29.26 -14.02
C PHE A 914 25.06 -28.24 -13.55
N PHE A 915 23.96 -28.74 -13.01
CA PHE A 915 22.94 -27.92 -12.39
C PHE A 915 23.11 -27.97 -10.87
N GLY A 916 23.28 -26.84 -10.23
CA GLY A 916 23.39 -26.70 -8.79
C GLY A 916 22.23 -25.91 -8.23
N CYS A 917 21.81 -26.17 -7.00
CA CYS A 917 20.82 -25.37 -6.35
C CYS A 917 21.29 -23.91 -6.24
N ASN A 918 20.37 -22.95 -6.52
CA ASN A 918 20.65 -21.52 -6.40
C ASN A 918 20.93 -21.08 -4.95
N LYS A 919 20.51 -21.90 -3.97
CA LYS A 919 20.76 -21.68 -2.54
C LYS A 919 22.09 -22.22 -2.03
N PHE A 920 23.02 -22.58 -2.92
CA PHE A 920 24.38 -22.91 -2.52
C PHE A 920 25.07 -21.70 -1.85
N PRO A 921 25.81 -21.85 -0.72
CA PRO A 921 26.32 -23.10 -0.13
C PRO A 921 25.36 -23.82 0.83
N LEU A 922 24.25 -23.22 1.26
CA LEU A 922 23.32 -23.85 2.21
C LEU A 922 22.73 -25.15 1.67
N CYS A 923 22.27 -25.16 0.43
CA CYS A 923 21.85 -26.36 -0.26
C CYS A 923 22.91 -26.79 -1.28
N ALA A 924 23.63 -27.85 -0.98
CA ALA A 924 24.68 -28.39 -1.85
C ALA A 924 24.16 -29.38 -2.91
N HIS A 925 22.83 -29.42 -3.18
CA HIS A 925 22.27 -30.31 -4.16
C HIS A 925 22.76 -29.92 -5.57
N LYS A 926 23.21 -30.93 -6.33
CA LYS A 926 23.68 -30.77 -7.70
C LYS A 926 23.32 -31.98 -8.55
N GLU A 927 23.04 -31.73 -9.82
CA GLU A 927 22.76 -32.74 -10.82
C GLU A 927 23.56 -32.48 -12.09
N ARG A 928 23.93 -33.52 -12.85
CA ARG A 928 24.57 -33.35 -14.15
C ARG A 928 23.56 -32.95 -15.21
N GLY A 929 24.04 -32.23 -16.23
CA GLY A 929 23.28 -31.97 -17.44
C GLY A 929 23.18 -33.23 -18.31
N CYS A 930 22.28 -33.21 -19.26
CA CYS A 930 22.16 -34.22 -20.28
C CYS A 930 23.44 -34.31 -21.11
N GLU A 931 23.99 -35.51 -21.30
CA GLU A 931 25.22 -35.71 -22.05
C GLU A 931 25.06 -35.40 -23.56
N ARG A 932 23.82 -35.40 -24.11
CA ARG A 932 23.57 -35.13 -25.53
C ARG A 932 23.30 -33.65 -25.83
N CYS A 933 22.60 -32.93 -24.98
CA CYS A 933 22.14 -31.56 -25.25
C CYS A 933 22.36 -30.58 -24.09
N GLU A 934 23.06 -31.02 -23.04
CA GLU A 934 23.39 -30.23 -21.84
C GLU A 934 22.19 -29.67 -21.06
N SER A 935 20.95 -30.00 -21.48
CA SER A 935 19.76 -29.63 -20.73
C SER A 935 19.66 -30.36 -19.39
N GLN A 936 18.89 -29.87 -18.48
CA GLN A 936 18.67 -30.51 -17.19
C GLN A 936 17.98 -31.87 -17.36
N MET A 937 18.22 -32.80 -16.44
CA MET A 937 17.53 -34.08 -16.37
C MET A 937 16.61 -34.13 -15.16
N ARG A 938 15.36 -34.57 -15.35
CA ARG A 938 14.40 -34.80 -14.25
C ARG A 938 14.33 -36.28 -13.88
N ARG A 939 14.06 -36.56 -12.62
CA ARG A 939 13.78 -37.92 -12.15
C ARG A 939 12.31 -38.30 -12.45
N ALA A 940 12.10 -39.41 -13.09
CA ALA A 940 10.79 -40.03 -13.36
C ALA A 940 10.88 -41.52 -13.01
N GLY A 941 10.43 -41.86 -11.83
CA GLY A 941 10.51 -43.24 -11.28
C GLY A 941 11.98 -43.69 -11.16
N ARG A 942 12.30 -44.80 -11.87
CA ARG A 942 13.67 -45.34 -11.94
C ARG A 942 14.53 -44.75 -13.07
N PHE A 943 14.11 -43.67 -13.68
CA PHE A 943 14.86 -43.02 -14.78
C PHE A 943 15.12 -41.55 -14.46
N LYS A 944 16.20 -41.01 -15.04
CA LYS A 944 16.38 -39.60 -15.28
C LYS A 944 16.14 -39.33 -16.76
N ILE A 945 15.25 -38.39 -17.08
CA ILE A 945 14.83 -38.08 -18.45
C ILE A 945 15.21 -36.65 -18.75
N CYS A 946 15.79 -36.44 -19.93
CA CYS A 946 16.12 -35.09 -20.41
C CYS A 946 14.83 -34.26 -20.54
N ILE A 947 14.84 -33.03 -19.99
CA ILE A 947 13.70 -32.12 -20.10
C ILE A 947 13.55 -31.51 -21.51
N ASN A 948 14.58 -31.60 -22.36
CA ASN A 948 14.51 -31.20 -23.75
C ASN A 948 13.75 -32.26 -24.56
N PRO A 949 12.54 -31.96 -25.06
CA PRO A 949 11.71 -32.94 -25.79
C PRO A 949 12.34 -33.38 -27.13
N ASP A 950 13.24 -32.57 -27.71
CA ASP A 950 13.90 -32.93 -28.95
C ASP A 950 15.14 -33.84 -28.74
N CYS A 951 15.52 -34.06 -27.49
CA CYS A 951 16.71 -34.86 -27.14
C CYS A 951 16.38 -36.29 -26.81
N PHE A 952 15.22 -36.61 -26.19
CA PHE A 952 14.81 -37.97 -25.79
C PHE A 952 15.86 -38.79 -25.04
N ASN A 953 16.84 -38.16 -24.40
CA ASN A 953 17.87 -38.89 -23.66
C ASN A 953 17.37 -39.29 -22.26
N TRP A 954 17.66 -40.52 -21.85
CA TRP A 954 17.31 -41.04 -20.53
C TRP A 954 18.46 -41.85 -19.92
N VAL A 955 18.52 -41.93 -18.61
CA VAL A 955 19.53 -42.70 -17.87
C VAL A 955 18.82 -43.45 -16.71
N PRO A 956 19.00 -44.75 -16.57
CA PRO A 956 18.42 -45.49 -15.46
C PRO A 956 19.09 -45.19 -14.13
N VAL A 957 18.35 -45.26 -13.06
CA VAL A 957 18.79 -44.99 -11.67
C VAL A 957 18.83 -46.30 -10.92
N CYS A 958 19.92 -46.59 -10.26
CA CYS A 958 20.11 -47.81 -9.47
C CYS A 958 19.07 -47.91 -8.33
N PRO A 959 18.29 -48.99 -8.23
CA PRO A 959 17.28 -49.14 -7.20
C PRO A 959 17.84 -49.32 -5.79
N GLN A 960 19.11 -49.72 -5.65
CA GLN A 960 19.74 -49.91 -4.34
C GLN A 960 20.31 -48.66 -3.73
N CYS A 961 20.98 -47.81 -4.53
CA CYS A 961 21.68 -46.62 -4.02
C CYS A 961 21.29 -45.29 -4.65
N GLY A 962 20.35 -45.28 -5.59
CA GLY A 962 19.88 -44.07 -6.25
C GLY A 962 20.89 -43.40 -7.24
N ALA A 963 22.07 -43.97 -7.44
CA ALA A 963 23.05 -43.46 -8.42
C ALA A 963 22.64 -43.80 -9.86
N GLU A 964 23.14 -43.10 -10.84
CA GLU A 964 22.97 -43.42 -12.25
C GLU A 964 23.57 -44.78 -12.58
N MET A 965 22.97 -45.52 -13.52
CA MET A 965 23.55 -46.71 -14.08
C MET A 965 24.16 -46.41 -15.45
N VAL A 966 25.22 -47.10 -15.73
CA VAL A 966 25.97 -46.95 -17.00
C VAL A 966 26.07 -48.31 -17.72
N GLN A 967 25.96 -48.29 -19.03
CA GLN A 967 26.11 -49.51 -19.84
C GLN A 967 27.60 -49.90 -19.86
N ARG A 968 27.87 -51.18 -19.61
CA ARG A 968 29.18 -51.79 -19.52
C ARG A 968 29.25 -53.06 -20.32
N ASN A 969 30.42 -53.38 -20.89
CA ASN A 969 30.67 -54.65 -21.58
C ASN A 969 31.32 -55.65 -20.60
N GLY A 970 30.67 -56.78 -20.41
CA GLY A 970 31.12 -57.88 -19.58
C GLY A 970 31.50 -59.12 -20.42
N ARG A 971 31.98 -60.21 -19.78
CA ARG A 971 32.29 -61.49 -20.43
C ARG A 971 31.08 -62.17 -21.12
N HIS A 972 29.84 -61.79 -20.74
CA HIS A 972 28.61 -62.39 -21.24
C HIS A 972 27.76 -61.40 -22.05
N GLY A 973 28.32 -60.24 -22.47
CA GLY A 973 27.61 -59.21 -23.22
C GLY A 973 27.49 -57.87 -22.47
N GLU A 974 26.67 -56.96 -23.02
CA GLU A 974 26.39 -55.66 -22.43
C GLU A 974 25.45 -55.81 -21.21
N PHE A 975 25.71 -55.06 -20.19
CA PHE A 975 24.86 -54.95 -18.99
C PHE A 975 24.87 -53.54 -18.38
N TRP A 976 23.86 -53.18 -17.63
CA TRP A 976 23.80 -51.94 -16.86
C TRP A 976 24.42 -52.16 -15.48
N GLY A 977 25.45 -51.38 -15.17
CA GLY A 977 26.13 -51.40 -13.88
C GLY A 977 26.00 -50.09 -13.13
N CYS A 978 25.82 -50.15 -11.81
CA CYS A 978 25.75 -48.94 -10.99
C CYS A 978 27.08 -48.16 -11.14
N LYS A 979 26.95 -46.81 -11.24
CA LYS A 979 28.11 -45.90 -11.34
C LYS A 979 28.98 -45.91 -10.08
N ASN A 980 28.38 -46.20 -8.93
CA ASN A 980 29.07 -46.38 -7.65
C ASN A 980 29.77 -47.73 -7.48
N TYR A 981 29.82 -48.57 -8.52
CA TYR A 981 30.58 -49.81 -8.53
C TYR A 981 32.10 -49.56 -8.46
N ARG A 982 32.80 -50.18 -7.46
CA ARG A 982 34.26 -50.18 -7.34
C ARG A 982 34.74 -51.58 -7.04
N HIS A 983 35.96 -51.89 -7.39
CA HIS A 983 36.55 -53.21 -7.20
C HIS A 983 36.92 -53.50 -5.73
N GLU A 984 37.14 -52.44 -4.91
CA GLU A 984 37.55 -52.59 -3.51
C GLU A 984 36.78 -51.58 -2.62
N GLY A 985 36.39 -52.00 -1.40
CA GLY A 985 35.68 -51.19 -0.42
C GLY A 985 34.16 -51.32 -0.51
N GLU A 986 33.45 -50.58 0.40
CA GLU A 986 31.97 -50.48 0.37
C GLU A 986 31.52 -49.80 -0.91
N CYS A 987 30.82 -50.54 -1.78
CA CYS A 987 30.29 -50.04 -3.05
C CYS A 987 28.98 -50.74 -3.40
N CYS A 988 28.16 -50.04 -4.23
CA CYS A 988 26.97 -50.66 -4.78
C CYS A 988 27.30 -51.59 -5.93
N ARG A 989 27.03 -52.88 -5.77
CA ARG A 989 27.32 -53.92 -6.79
C ARG A 989 26.13 -54.25 -7.68
N HIS A 990 25.07 -53.43 -7.68
CA HIS A 990 23.84 -53.70 -8.44
C HIS A 990 24.11 -53.63 -9.95
N THR A 991 23.69 -54.71 -10.66
CA THR A 991 23.75 -54.83 -12.12
C THR A 991 22.42 -55.34 -12.65
N GLU A 992 22.02 -54.93 -13.85
CA GLU A 992 20.86 -55.43 -14.58
C GLU A 992 21.25 -55.74 -16.02
N ASN A 993 20.82 -56.86 -16.57
CA ASN A 993 21.19 -57.25 -17.95
C ASN A 993 20.41 -56.42 -19.00
N GLU A 994 19.15 -56.11 -18.67
CA GLU A 994 18.27 -55.34 -19.56
C GLU A 994 17.42 -54.36 -18.75
N ILE A 995 17.34 -53.11 -19.22
CA ILE A 995 16.47 -52.08 -18.66
C ILE A 995 15.61 -51.54 -19.79
N ILE A 996 14.30 -51.78 -19.70
CA ILE A 996 13.32 -51.33 -20.69
C ILE A 996 12.83 -49.97 -20.23
N PHE A 997 12.94 -48.96 -21.09
CA PHE A 997 12.44 -47.61 -20.86
C PHE A 997 10.94 -47.57 -21.17
N ASP A 998 10.12 -47.18 -20.20
CA ASP A 998 8.69 -46.96 -20.38
C ASP A 998 8.45 -45.62 -21.07
N GLN A 999 8.08 -45.67 -22.36
CA GLN A 999 7.79 -44.50 -23.16
C GLN A 999 6.60 -43.67 -22.64
N ASN A 1000 5.69 -44.28 -21.85
CA ASN A 1000 4.58 -43.55 -21.24
C ASN A 1000 5.03 -42.52 -20.19
N LEU A 1001 6.24 -42.68 -19.64
CA LEU A 1001 6.84 -41.69 -18.74
C LEU A 1001 7.20 -40.35 -19.44
N LEU A 1002 7.22 -40.33 -20.77
CA LEU A 1002 7.37 -39.12 -21.58
C LEU A 1002 6.07 -38.33 -21.75
N ILE A 1003 4.92 -39.01 -21.51
CA ILE A 1003 3.58 -38.45 -21.82
C ILE A 1003 2.85 -37.99 -20.55
N LEU A 1004 3.26 -38.48 -19.37
CA LEU A 1004 2.57 -38.22 -18.11
C LEU A 1004 2.94 -36.93 -17.44
N GLU A 1005 2.74 -35.76 -18.08
CA GLU A 1005 2.54 -34.46 -17.39
C GLU A 1005 2.35 -33.32 -18.41
N SER A 1006 1.35 -33.48 -19.26
CA SER A 1006 0.74 -32.37 -20.01
C SER A 1006 -0.70 -32.12 -19.52
N ALA A 1007 -0.95 -32.30 -18.23
CA ALA A 1007 -2.22 -31.94 -17.59
C ALA A 1007 -1.97 -30.89 -16.47
#